data_a2b92ffaa208e15011b4eef7a9c97dbd
#
_entry.id   a2b92ffaa208e15011b4eef7a9c97dbd
#
_cell.length_a   1.000
_cell.length_b   1.000
_cell.length_c   1.000
_cell.angle_alpha   90.00
_cell.angle_beta   90.00
_cell.angle_gamma   90.00
#
_symmetry.space_group_name_H-M   'P 1'
#
loop_
_entity.id
_entity.type
_entity.pdbx_description
1 polymer ?
#
loop_
_entity_poly.entity_id
_entity_poly.type
_entity_poly.pdbx_seq_one_letter_code
_entity_poly.pdbx_strand_id
1 'polypeptide(L)'
;MEMMEMRDDGGDSDGVGGGEGSDDDDGAADGGVGVGNGGDDSSGGFGVAHVSLDRVQLCAGAEETQEQEDDLAELASQQYFVDYGSEMILERLLNLVPTYIPDREITPLRTLEKWAQLAIAAHKKGIYAQRRTDAQKVKEDVVNYARFKWPLLFSRFYEAYKFSGPSLPKNDVIVAVNWTGVYFVDEQEQVLLELSFPEIMAVSSSRGAKLVAPSFTLATIKGDEYTFTSSNAEDIRDLVVTFLEGLRKRSKYVVALQDNPSPAGEESGFLSFAKGDLIILDHDTGEQVMNSGWANGINERTKQRGDFPTDCVYVMPTVTMPPREIVALVTMTPDQRQDVIRLLQLRTAEPEVRAKPYTLEEFSYDYFRPPPKHTLSRVMVSKTRGKDRLWSHTREPLKQALLKKILGSEELSQEACMAFIAVLKYMGDYPSKRMRSVNELTDQIFEGALKAEPLKDEVYVQILKQLTDNHIRYSEERGWELLWLCTGLFPPSNILLPHVQRFLQSRKPCPLAIDCLQRLQKALRNGSRKYPPHLVEVEAIQHKTTQIFHKVYFPDDTDEAFEVESSTKAKDFCQNIAARLLLKSSEGFSLFVKIADKVLSVPENDFFFDFVRHLTDWIKKARPVKDGIVPSLTYQVFFMKKLWTTTVPGKDPMADSIFHYYQELPKYLRGYHKCTREEVLQLGALIYRAKFEEDKSYFPSIPKLLRELVPQDLIRQISPDDWKRSIVAYFNKHAGKSKEEAKLAFLKLIFKWPTFGSAFFEVKQTTEPNFPEILLIAINKYGVSLIDPRTKDILTTHPFTKISNWSSGNTYFHITIGNLVRGSKLLCETSLGYKMDDLLTSYISQMLTAMSKQRGSRSGK
;
A
#
# COMPACT_ATOMS: atom_id res chain seq x y z
N MET A 1 -16.31 -15.57 5.58
CA MET A 1 -16.22 -16.05 6.98
C MET A 1 -16.54 -17.54 7.07
N GLU A 2 -17.58 -18.03 6.41
CA GLU A 2 -17.92 -19.46 6.37
C GLU A 2 -16.99 -20.31 5.50
N MET A 3 -16.38 -19.74 4.46
CA MET A 3 -15.38 -20.45 3.64
C MET A 3 -14.10 -20.79 4.39
N MET A 4 -13.79 -20.08 5.48
CA MET A 4 -12.59 -20.36 6.28
C MET A 4 -12.74 -21.60 7.17
N GLU A 5 -13.96 -21.99 7.52
CA GLU A 5 -14.21 -23.20 8.31
C GLU A 5 -14.16 -24.49 7.48
N MET A 6 -14.25 -24.39 6.14
CA MET A 6 -14.20 -25.57 5.26
C MET A 6 -12.78 -26.15 5.06
N ARG A 7 -11.73 -25.47 5.48
CA ARG A 7 -10.33 -25.94 5.28
C ARG A 7 -9.83 -26.88 6.38
N ASP A 8 -10.53 -27.01 7.50
CA ASP A 8 -10.08 -27.84 8.62
C ASP A 8 -10.59 -29.31 8.57
N ASP A 9 -11.42 -29.67 7.56
CA ASP A 9 -11.93 -31.04 7.39
C ASP A 9 -11.28 -31.76 6.18
N GLY A 10 -9.96 -31.70 6.07
CA GLY A 10 -9.18 -32.51 5.12
C GLY A 10 -8.41 -33.62 5.86
N GLY A 11 -9.09 -34.73 6.09
CA GLY A 11 -8.66 -35.83 6.89
C GLY A 11 -7.41 -36.54 6.42
N ASP A 12 -6.76 -37.11 7.38
CA ASP A 12 -5.83 -38.23 7.27
C ASP A 12 -6.35 -39.33 6.35
N SER A 13 -5.54 -39.74 5.43
CA SER A 13 -5.57 -41.12 4.93
C SER A 13 -4.17 -41.55 4.52
N ASP A 14 -3.60 -42.37 5.38
CA ASP A 14 -2.48 -43.26 5.12
C ASP A 14 -2.67 -44.08 3.84
N GLY A 15 -1.59 -44.25 3.08
CA GLY A 15 -1.57 -45.18 1.96
C GLY A 15 -0.15 -45.47 1.47
N VAL A 16 0.41 -46.49 2.03
CA VAL A 16 1.70 -47.12 1.74
C VAL A 16 1.69 -47.80 0.36
N GLY A 17 2.86 -47.85 -0.31
CA GLY A 17 3.23 -48.79 -1.36
C GLY A 17 3.86 -48.11 -2.57
N GLY A 18 5.12 -48.22 -2.87
CA GLY A 18 6.01 -49.33 -3.07
C GLY A 18 6.06 -49.66 -4.58
N GLY A 19 7.24 -49.53 -5.23
CA GLY A 19 7.45 -50.14 -6.55
C GLY A 19 8.53 -49.52 -7.41
N GLU A 20 9.67 -50.14 -7.39
CA GLU A 20 10.87 -49.94 -8.20
C GLU A 20 10.74 -50.27 -9.68
N GLY A 21 11.71 -49.85 -10.48
CA GLY A 21 12.10 -50.46 -11.78
C GLY A 21 12.37 -49.37 -12.82
N SER A 22 13.55 -48.94 -13.04
CA SER A 22 14.73 -49.52 -13.79
C SER A 22 14.55 -49.47 -15.31
N ASP A 23 15.48 -48.80 -15.88
CA ASP A 23 16.42 -49.11 -16.99
C ASP A 23 16.11 -48.67 -18.42
N ASP A 24 17.07 -47.89 -18.89
CA ASP A 24 17.87 -48.02 -20.14
C ASP A 24 17.17 -47.75 -21.49
N ASP A 25 17.67 -46.94 -22.38
CA ASP A 25 18.88 -47.04 -23.19
C ASP A 25 18.77 -46.14 -24.45
N ASP A 26 19.83 -45.48 -24.74
CA ASP A 26 20.47 -45.16 -26.02
C ASP A 26 19.70 -44.79 -27.28
N GLY A 27 20.20 -43.72 -27.93
CA GLY A 27 20.07 -43.62 -29.38
C GLY A 27 20.50 -42.27 -29.98
N ALA A 28 21.77 -42.24 -30.34
CA ALA A 28 22.42 -41.11 -31.03
C ALA A 28 21.96 -40.93 -32.51
N ALA A 29 22.35 -39.76 -33.00
CA ALA A 29 22.86 -39.46 -34.36
C ALA A 29 21.99 -38.52 -35.22
N ASP A 30 22.56 -37.38 -35.42
CA ASP A 30 23.22 -36.92 -36.69
C ASP A 30 22.39 -36.17 -37.74
N GLY A 31 22.87 -34.97 -38.02
CA GLY A 31 23.13 -34.52 -39.35
C GLY A 31 22.08 -33.64 -40.05
N GLY A 32 22.48 -32.44 -40.40
CA GLY A 32 21.90 -31.83 -41.57
C GLY A 32 21.89 -30.31 -41.69
N VAL A 33 22.97 -29.79 -42.17
CA VAL A 33 23.15 -28.43 -42.71
C VAL A 33 22.17 -28.14 -43.84
N GLY A 34 21.58 -26.92 -43.87
CA GLY A 34 20.82 -26.43 -45.01
C GLY A 34 20.72 -24.92 -45.02
N VAL A 35 21.60 -24.29 -45.77
CA VAL A 35 21.58 -22.88 -46.18
C VAL A 35 20.52 -22.65 -47.22
N GLY A 36 19.76 -21.55 -47.16
CA GLY A 36 18.87 -21.14 -48.23
C GLY A 36 18.34 -19.73 -48.10
N ASN A 37 18.87 -18.88 -48.95
CA ASN A 37 18.54 -17.47 -49.19
C ASN A 37 17.08 -17.16 -49.56
N GLY A 38 16.67 -15.93 -49.19
CA GLY A 38 16.08 -14.96 -50.09
C GLY A 38 14.57 -14.95 -50.22
N GLY A 39 13.97 -13.79 -50.02
CA GLY A 39 12.65 -13.45 -50.49
C GLY A 39 12.02 -12.29 -49.74
N ASP A 40 12.19 -11.08 -50.26
CA ASP A 40 11.37 -9.91 -49.98
C ASP A 40 9.88 -10.24 -50.13
N ASP A 41 9.06 -9.84 -49.17
CA ASP A 41 7.73 -9.35 -49.47
C ASP A 41 7.25 -8.39 -48.37
N SER A 42 6.97 -7.18 -48.83
CA SER A 42 6.38 -6.06 -48.17
C SER A 42 4.91 -6.31 -47.85
N SER A 43 4.55 -6.44 -46.58
CA SER A 43 3.20 -6.16 -46.11
C SER A 43 3.29 -5.42 -44.79
N GLY A 44 2.74 -4.18 -44.76
CA GLY A 44 2.76 -3.29 -43.60
C GLY A 44 1.95 -3.86 -42.46
N GLY A 45 2.65 -4.47 -41.53
CA GLY A 45 2.19 -4.74 -40.18
C GLY A 45 2.76 -3.68 -39.25
N PHE A 46 1.91 -3.01 -38.50
CA PHE A 46 2.33 -2.16 -37.39
C PHE A 46 3.23 -2.97 -36.46
N GLY A 47 4.52 -2.78 -36.60
CA GLY A 47 5.51 -3.35 -35.72
C GLY A 47 5.26 -2.79 -34.30
N VAL A 48 4.82 -3.64 -33.39
CA VAL A 48 4.93 -3.41 -31.98
C VAL A 48 6.42 -3.13 -31.74
N ALA A 49 6.74 -1.89 -31.38
CA ALA A 49 8.09 -1.54 -30.99
C ALA A 49 8.48 -2.45 -29.83
N HIS A 50 9.33 -3.43 -30.08
CA HIS A 50 10.07 -4.12 -29.05
C HIS A 50 10.81 -3.03 -28.28
N VAL A 51 10.32 -2.72 -27.10
CA VAL A 51 11.10 -1.96 -26.12
C VAL A 51 12.21 -2.93 -25.73
N SER A 52 13.36 -2.81 -26.41
CA SER A 52 14.51 -3.64 -26.02
C SER A 52 14.87 -3.27 -24.61
N LEU A 53 14.84 -4.24 -23.72
CA LEU A 53 15.25 -4.12 -22.33
C LEU A 53 16.70 -3.59 -22.18
N ASP A 54 17.49 -3.58 -23.24
CA ASP A 54 18.84 -3.02 -23.27
C ASP A 54 18.91 -1.52 -22.93
N ARG A 55 17.78 -0.78 -23.04
CA ARG A 55 17.68 0.62 -22.60
C ARG A 55 17.14 0.79 -21.18
N VAL A 56 16.63 -0.27 -20.53
CA VAL A 56 16.21 -0.28 -19.13
C VAL A 56 17.43 -0.12 -18.18
N GLN A 57 18.63 -0.24 -18.75
CA GLN A 57 19.90 -0.32 -18.05
C GLN A 57 20.45 1.01 -17.52
N LEU A 58 19.90 2.15 -17.94
CA LEU A 58 20.43 3.47 -17.55
C LEU A 58 20.15 3.90 -16.11
N CYS A 59 19.54 3.07 -15.28
CA CYS A 59 19.15 3.47 -13.91
C CYS A 59 19.64 2.57 -12.78
N ALA A 60 20.44 1.55 -13.07
CA ALA A 60 20.92 0.61 -12.06
C ALA A 60 22.38 0.86 -11.69
N GLY A 61 22.63 1.91 -10.91
CA GLY A 61 23.87 2.09 -10.18
C GLY A 61 23.87 1.20 -8.93
N ALA A 62 24.84 0.26 -8.90
CA ALA A 62 25.45 -0.42 -7.75
C ALA A 62 24.57 -0.78 -6.53
N GLU A 63 24.05 -1.96 -6.55
CA GLU A 63 23.99 -3.07 -5.60
C GLU A 63 22.96 -4.04 -6.11
N GLU A 64 23.45 -5.19 -6.60
CA GLU A 64 22.63 -6.32 -7.10
C GLU A 64 21.82 -6.89 -5.93
N THR A 65 20.55 -6.50 -5.82
CA THR A 65 19.63 -7.01 -4.83
C THR A 65 18.76 -8.11 -5.42
N GLN A 66 18.30 -9.02 -4.59
CA GLN A 66 17.27 -10.03 -4.91
C GLN A 66 16.02 -9.37 -5.53
N GLU A 67 15.72 -8.14 -5.13
CA GLU A 67 14.63 -7.34 -5.65
C GLU A 67 14.74 -7.10 -7.17
N GLN A 68 15.95 -6.87 -7.69
CA GLN A 68 16.16 -6.69 -9.12
C GLN A 68 15.93 -7.97 -9.93
N GLU A 69 16.32 -9.15 -9.38
CA GLU A 69 16.02 -10.44 -10.01
C GLU A 69 14.50 -10.68 -10.08
N ASP A 70 13.78 -10.38 -8.99
CA ASP A 70 12.34 -10.56 -8.92
C ASP A 70 11.61 -9.61 -9.89
N ASP A 71 12.05 -8.35 -10.02
CA ASP A 71 11.50 -7.37 -10.95
C ASP A 71 11.66 -7.80 -12.41
N LEU A 72 12.86 -8.25 -12.78
CA LEU A 72 13.14 -8.72 -14.14
C LEU A 72 12.37 -10.00 -14.48
N ALA A 73 12.25 -10.91 -13.52
CA ALA A 73 11.46 -12.13 -13.68
C ALA A 73 9.96 -11.84 -13.86
N GLU A 74 9.42 -10.88 -13.11
CA GLU A 74 8.03 -10.45 -13.22
C GLU A 74 7.76 -9.81 -14.58
N LEU A 75 8.62 -8.90 -15.04
CA LEU A 75 8.51 -8.28 -16.35
C LEU A 75 8.61 -9.28 -17.50
N ALA A 76 9.56 -10.23 -17.43
CA ALA A 76 9.70 -11.30 -18.41
C ALA A 76 8.44 -12.17 -18.48
N SER A 77 7.86 -12.45 -17.31
CA SER A 77 6.61 -13.21 -17.20
C SER A 77 5.41 -12.46 -17.80
N GLN A 78 5.29 -11.17 -17.54
CA GLN A 78 4.23 -10.32 -18.09
C GLN A 78 4.38 -10.18 -19.61
N GLN A 79 5.60 -10.01 -20.11
CA GLN A 79 5.89 -9.94 -21.54
C GLN A 79 5.54 -11.25 -22.24
N TYR A 80 5.90 -12.40 -21.65
CA TYR A 80 5.49 -13.70 -22.18
C TYR A 80 3.96 -13.84 -22.23
N PHE A 81 3.27 -13.41 -21.17
CA PHE A 81 1.79 -13.44 -21.13
C PHE A 81 1.17 -12.58 -22.24
N VAL A 82 1.72 -11.40 -22.50
CA VAL A 82 1.25 -10.50 -23.57
C VAL A 82 1.40 -11.17 -24.95
N ASP A 83 2.51 -11.88 -25.17
CA ASP A 83 2.83 -12.47 -26.48
C ASP A 83 2.13 -13.82 -26.70
N TYR A 84 1.99 -14.63 -25.64
CA TYR A 84 1.58 -16.06 -25.76
C TYR A 84 0.43 -16.46 -24.84
N GLY A 85 -0.08 -15.57 -24.00
CA GLY A 85 -1.19 -15.85 -23.09
C GLY A 85 -0.78 -16.58 -21.81
N SER A 86 -1.78 -17.17 -21.13
CA SER A 86 -1.62 -17.75 -19.79
C SER A 86 -0.89 -19.09 -19.74
N GLU A 87 -0.74 -19.78 -20.87
CA GLU A 87 -0.07 -21.08 -20.94
C GLU A 87 1.43 -20.91 -21.17
N MET A 88 2.24 -21.11 -20.15
CA MET A 88 3.69 -20.97 -20.21
C MET A 88 4.38 -22.29 -20.50
N ILE A 89 5.03 -22.39 -21.65
CA ILE A 89 5.78 -23.57 -22.13
C ILE A 89 7.26 -23.32 -21.90
N LEU A 90 7.90 -24.18 -21.08
CA LEU A 90 9.31 -24.03 -20.69
C LEU A 90 10.27 -23.96 -21.88
N GLU A 91 10.10 -24.84 -22.86
CA GLU A 91 10.97 -24.89 -24.05
C GLU A 91 10.92 -23.59 -24.86
N ARG A 92 9.73 -23.02 -25.05
CA ARG A 92 9.55 -21.73 -25.70
C ARG A 92 10.17 -20.61 -24.90
N LEU A 93 9.94 -20.62 -23.56
CA LEU A 93 10.46 -19.59 -22.67
C LEU A 93 11.98 -19.57 -22.66
N LEU A 94 12.66 -20.71 -22.63
CA LEU A 94 14.11 -20.80 -22.69
C LEU A 94 14.68 -20.10 -23.93
N ASN A 95 14.01 -20.23 -25.09
CA ASN A 95 14.42 -19.57 -26.33
C ASN A 95 14.16 -18.03 -26.30
N LEU A 96 13.22 -17.58 -25.47
CA LEU A 96 12.82 -16.18 -25.36
C LEU A 96 13.53 -15.42 -24.22
N VAL A 97 14.09 -16.14 -23.24
CA VAL A 97 14.83 -15.50 -22.12
C VAL A 97 15.86 -14.48 -22.59
N PRO A 98 16.68 -14.73 -23.63
CA PRO A 98 17.64 -13.74 -24.14
C PRO A 98 16.99 -12.47 -24.72
N THR A 99 15.71 -12.50 -25.09
CA THR A 99 14.96 -11.35 -25.57
C THR A 99 14.22 -10.61 -24.44
N TYR A 100 14.00 -11.26 -23.30
CA TYR A 100 13.28 -10.71 -22.16
C TYR A 100 14.20 -10.23 -21.02
N ILE A 101 15.39 -10.83 -20.92
CA ILE A 101 16.38 -10.53 -19.88
C ILE A 101 17.62 -9.93 -20.53
N PRO A 102 18.15 -8.80 -20.04
CA PRO A 102 19.37 -8.19 -20.57
C PRO A 102 20.57 -9.15 -20.55
N ASP A 103 21.39 -9.14 -21.60
CA ASP A 103 22.54 -10.03 -21.75
C ASP A 103 23.49 -10.02 -20.56
N ARG A 104 23.71 -8.85 -19.97
CA ARG A 104 24.59 -8.69 -18.78
C ARG A 104 24.09 -9.42 -17.55
N GLU A 105 22.79 -9.68 -17.44
CA GLU A 105 22.17 -10.40 -16.34
C GLU A 105 22.19 -11.91 -16.54
N ILE A 106 22.55 -12.37 -17.77
CA ILE A 106 22.72 -13.77 -18.09
C ILE A 106 24.19 -14.14 -17.83
N THR A 107 24.44 -14.75 -16.68
CA THR A 107 25.78 -15.09 -16.20
C THR A 107 25.89 -16.58 -15.84
N PRO A 108 27.09 -17.14 -15.63
CA PRO A 108 27.24 -18.53 -15.19
C PRO A 108 26.54 -18.86 -13.85
N LEU A 109 26.26 -17.83 -13.01
CA LEU A 109 25.51 -17.97 -11.75
C LEU A 109 23.99 -17.74 -11.96
N ARG A 110 23.62 -17.08 -13.08
CA ARG A 110 22.24 -16.73 -13.49
C ARG A 110 22.02 -17.21 -14.90
N THR A 111 21.90 -18.53 -15.06
CA THR A 111 21.74 -19.18 -16.36
C THR A 111 20.36 -18.93 -16.98
N LEU A 112 20.20 -19.23 -18.26
CA LEU A 112 18.91 -19.18 -18.96
C LEU A 112 17.83 -19.99 -18.23
N GLU A 113 18.21 -21.18 -17.75
CA GLU A 113 17.31 -22.07 -17.02
C GLU A 113 16.85 -21.45 -15.70
N LYS A 114 17.78 -20.80 -14.96
CA LYS A 114 17.45 -20.11 -13.72
C LYS A 114 16.47 -18.96 -13.98
N TRP A 115 16.71 -18.14 -15.00
CA TRP A 115 15.80 -17.08 -15.40
C TRP A 115 14.44 -17.59 -15.85
N ALA A 116 14.40 -18.68 -16.62
CA ALA A 116 13.15 -19.32 -17.01
C ALA A 116 12.37 -19.83 -15.78
N GLN A 117 13.03 -20.43 -14.79
CA GLN A 117 12.39 -20.88 -13.55
C GLN A 117 11.83 -19.70 -12.74
N LEU A 118 12.57 -18.59 -12.64
CA LEU A 118 12.11 -17.37 -11.96
C LEU A 118 10.90 -16.78 -12.68
N ALA A 119 10.92 -16.68 -14.02
CA ALA A 119 9.80 -16.20 -14.80
C ALA A 119 8.56 -17.10 -14.68
N ILE A 120 8.73 -18.44 -14.64
CA ILE A 120 7.63 -19.38 -14.37
C ILE A 120 7.06 -19.19 -12.96
N ALA A 121 7.92 -18.98 -11.97
CA ALA A 121 7.49 -18.73 -10.60
C ALA A 121 6.70 -17.42 -10.49
N ALA A 122 7.17 -16.37 -11.16
CA ALA A 122 6.47 -15.08 -11.26
C ALA A 122 5.12 -15.25 -11.98
N HIS A 123 5.07 -15.99 -13.09
CA HIS A 123 3.85 -16.25 -13.85
C HIS A 123 2.79 -16.99 -13.02
N LYS A 124 3.19 -17.99 -12.24
CA LYS A 124 2.27 -18.71 -11.34
C LYS A 124 1.69 -17.83 -10.24
N LYS A 125 2.45 -16.82 -9.79
CA LYS A 125 2.01 -15.83 -8.81
C LYS A 125 1.20 -14.70 -9.47
N GLY A 126 1.40 -14.45 -10.76
CA GLY A 126 0.83 -13.34 -11.51
C GLY A 126 -0.69 -13.45 -11.64
N ILE A 127 -1.40 -12.44 -11.13
CA ILE A 127 -2.87 -12.34 -11.17
C ILE A 127 -3.37 -12.28 -12.60
N TYR A 128 -2.62 -11.64 -13.49
CA TYR A 128 -2.94 -11.53 -14.91
C TYR A 128 -3.04 -12.91 -15.59
N ALA A 129 -2.19 -13.87 -15.21
CA ALA A 129 -2.23 -15.22 -15.75
C ALA A 129 -3.42 -16.03 -15.20
N GLN A 130 -3.70 -15.89 -13.91
CA GLN A 130 -4.78 -16.62 -13.23
C GLN A 130 -6.17 -16.11 -13.63
N ARG A 131 -6.32 -14.80 -13.84
CA ARG A 131 -7.61 -14.15 -14.16
C ARG A 131 -7.85 -13.93 -15.64
N ARG A 132 -6.96 -14.37 -16.51
CA ARG A 132 -7.01 -14.10 -17.96
C ARG A 132 -7.27 -12.62 -18.23
N THR A 133 -6.50 -11.79 -17.58
CA THR A 133 -6.53 -10.33 -17.78
C THR A 133 -6.28 -10.03 -19.26
N ASP A 134 -6.94 -9.03 -19.81
CA ASP A 134 -6.69 -8.61 -21.19
C ASP A 134 -5.21 -8.21 -21.37
N ALA A 135 -4.59 -8.71 -22.44
CA ALA A 135 -3.19 -8.42 -22.78
C ALA A 135 -2.91 -6.90 -22.84
N GLN A 136 -3.89 -6.11 -23.30
CA GLN A 136 -3.78 -4.65 -23.31
C GLN A 136 -3.60 -4.08 -21.90
N LYS A 137 -4.33 -4.62 -20.93
CA LYS A 137 -4.20 -4.21 -19.53
C LYS A 137 -2.83 -4.56 -18.95
N VAL A 138 -2.31 -5.74 -19.28
CA VAL A 138 -0.97 -6.15 -18.84
C VAL A 138 0.11 -5.25 -19.45
N LYS A 139 -0.03 -4.86 -20.73
CA LYS A 139 0.86 -3.86 -21.35
C LYS A 139 0.86 -2.53 -20.60
N GLU A 140 -0.33 -2.05 -20.22
CA GLU A 140 -0.44 -0.81 -19.42
C GLU A 140 0.25 -0.95 -18.06
N ASP A 141 0.11 -2.09 -17.40
CA ASP A 141 0.72 -2.37 -16.09
C ASP A 141 2.25 -2.42 -16.20
N VAL A 142 2.80 -3.07 -17.24
CA VAL A 142 4.25 -3.07 -17.55
C VAL A 142 4.78 -1.65 -17.75
N VAL A 143 4.08 -0.85 -18.57
CA VAL A 143 4.49 0.55 -18.84
C VAL A 143 4.43 1.40 -17.58
N ASN A 144 3.37 1.26 -16.77
CA ASN A 144 3.22 2.01 -15.54
C ASN A 144 4.28 1.61 -14.50
N TYR A 145 4.58 0.33 -14.39
CA TYR A 145 5.64 -0.16 -13.51
C TYR A 145 7.02 0.38 -13.93
N ALA A 146 7.38 0.22 -15.21
CA ALA A 146 8.63 0.70 -15.75
C ALA A 146 8.80 2.23 -15.60
N ARG A 147 7.73 2.99 -15.82
CA ARG A 147 7.70 4.44 -15.64
C ARG A 147 8.02 4.86 -14.20
N PHE A 148 7.51 4.10 -13.23
CA PHE A 148 7.71 4.38 -11.81
C PHE A 148 9.09 3.93 -11.32
N LYS A 149 9.53 2.75 -11.73
CA LYS A 149 10.79 2.14 -11.26
C LYS A 149 12.03 2.77 -11.90
N TRP A 150 11.94 3.11 -13.20
CA TRP A 150 13.05 3.66 -13.98
C TRP A 150 12.69 5.01 -14.62
N PRO A 151 12.88 6.12 -13.90
CA PRO A 151 12.47 7.45 -14.38
C PRO A 151 13.06 7.83 -15.75
N LEU A 152 14.27 7.37 -16.07
CA LEU A 152 14.94 7.67 -17.34
C LEU A 152 14.56 6.73 -18.49
N LEU A 153 13.76 5.67 -18.25
CA LEU A 153 13.45 4.65 -19.27
C LEU A 153 12.79 5.24 -20.54
N PHE A 154 11.89 6.19 -20.38
CA PHE A 154 11.17 6.82 -21.49
C PHE A 154 11.82 8.12 -21.95
N SER A 155 13.10 8.29 -21.70
CA SER A 155 13.86 9.47 -22.11
C SER A 155 14.37 9.35 -23.53
N ARG A 156 14.50 10.48 -24.20
CA ARG A 156 15.33 10.61 -25.38
C ARG A 156 16.71 11.10 -24.94
N PHE A 157 17.75 10.42 -25.39
CA PHE A 157 19.13 10.66 -24.98
C PHE A 157 19.92 11.38 -26.06
N TYR A 158 20.78 12.33 -25.63
CA TYR A 158 21.64 13.13 -26.51
C TYR A 158 23.00 13.33 -25.84
N GLU A 159 24.06 13.26 -26.60
CA GLU A 159 25.39 13.66 -26.14
C GLU A 159 25.52 15.19 -26.13
N ALA A 160 26.13 15.72 -25.08
CA ALA A 160 26.35 17.13 -24.92
C ALA A 160 27.60 17.41 -24.08
N TYR A 161 28.18 18.59 -24.28
CA TYR A 161 29.27 19.10 -23.47
C TYR A 161 28.85 20.41 -22.79
N LYS A 162 29.04 20.50 -21.49
CA LYS A 162 28.73 21.70 -20.72
C LYS A 162 29.73 22.82 -21.02
N PHE A 163 29.25 23.91 -21.61
CA PHE A 163 30.04 25.06 -22.00
C PHE A 163 30.07 26.15 -20.94
N SER A 164 28.92 26.51 -20.33
CA SER A 164 28.84 27.55 -19.31
C SER A 164 27.71 27.29 -18.29
N GLY A 165 27.72 28.04 -17.18
CA GLY A 165 26.77 27.92 -16.10
C GLY A 165 27.36 27.28 -14.83
N PRO A 166 26.55 27.03 -13.76
CA PRO A 166 27.01 26.43 -12.52
C PRO A 166 27.81 25.16 -12.74
N SER A 167 28.84 24.91 -11.89
CA SER A 167 29.73 23.76 -12.08
C SER A 167 28.99 22.43 -11.90
N LEU A 168 29.27 21.48 -12.80
CA LEU A 168 28.88 20.08 -12.68
C LEU A 168 30.11 19.23 -12.37
N PRO A 169 29.95 18.05 -11.78
CA PRO A 169 31.09 17.14 -11.53
C PRO A 169 31.85 16.73 -12.79
N LYS A 170 31.14 16.64 -13.92
CA LYS A 170 31.71 16.38 -15.27
C LYS A 170 31.11 17.33 -16.29
N ASN A 171 31.86 17.65 -17.36
CA ASN A 171 31.38 18.49 -18.46
C ASN A 171 30.85 17.67 -19.64
N ASP A 172 31.39 16.47 -19.86
CA ASP A 172 30.82 15.51 -20.82
C ASP A 172 29.60 14.85 -20.17
N VAL A 173 28.45 15.03 -20.78
CA VAL A 173 27.18 14.61 -20.20
C VAL A 173 26.27 13.99 -21.27
N ILE A 174 25.42 13.09 -20.86
CA ILE A 174 24.28 12.60 -21.63
C ILE A 174 23.03 13.33 -21.12
N VAL A 175 22.36 14.02 -22.02
CA VAL A 175 21.10 14.73 -21.74
C VAL A 175 19.95 13.76 -21.97
N ALA A 176 19.16 13.51 -20.94
CA ALA A 176 17.95 12.69 -21.00
C ALA A 176 16.73 13.59 -20.83
N VAL A 177 15.85 13.59 -21.82
CA VAL A 177 14.61 14.38 -21.79
C VAL A 177 13.41 13.42 -21.78
N ASN A 178 12.57 13.57 -20.78
CA ASN A 178 11.33 12.80 -20.64
C ASN A 178 10.18 13.67 -20.10
N TRP A 179 9.05 13.04 -19.80
CA TRP A 179 7.84 13.70 -19.32
C TRP A 179 7.95 14.31 -17.91
N THR A 180 8.97 13.98 -17.12
CA THR A 180 9.20 14.54 -15.78
C THR A 180 10.14 15.73 -15.79
N GLY A 181 11.10 15.78 -16.71
CA GLY A 181 12.10 16.84 -16.76
C GLY A 181 13.25 16.58 -17.72
N VAL A 182 14.33 17.30 -17.49
CA VAL A 182 15.61 17.19 -18.20
C VAL A 182 16.67 16.76 -17.21
N TYR A 183 17.33 15.66 -17.51
CA TYR A 183 18.38 15.04 -16.68
C TYR A 183 19.71 15.10 -17.41
N PHE A 184 20.77 15.36 -16.67
CA PHE A 184 22.14 15.30 -17.15
C PHE A 184 22.84 14.18 -16.40
N VAL A 185 23.27 13.16 -17.09
CA VAL A 185 23.89 11.97 -16.52
C VAL A 185 25.31 11.79 -17.06
N ASP A 186 26.16 11.12 -16.31
CA ASP A 186 27.50 10.77 -16.75
C ASP A 186 27.54 9.39 -17.44
N GLU A 187 28.72 8.99 -17.90
CA GLU A 187 28.94 7.69 -18.54
C GLU A 187 28.69 6.49 -17.62
N GLN A 188 28.69 6.70 -16.29
CA GLN A 188 28.35 5.71 -15.29
C GLN A 188 26.88 5.81 -14.87
N GLU A 189 26.06 6.53 -15.66
CA GLU A 189 24.61 6.66 -15.47
C GLU A 189 24.20 7.39 -14.15
N GLN A 190 25.16 8.12 -13.53
CA GLN A 190 24.83 8.92 -12.36
C GLN A 190 24.23 10.26 -12.77
N VAL A 191 23.14 10.64 -12.12
CA VAL A 191 22.49 11.94 -12.36
C VAL A 191 23.33 13.05 -11.75
N LEU A 192 23.86 13.90 -12.61
CA LEU A 192 24.67 15.07 -12.25
C LEU A 192 23.82 16.31 -12.02
N LEU A 193 22.71 16.44 -12.74
CA LEU A 193 21.74 17.54 -12.63
C LEU A 193 20.38 17.04 -13.08
N GLU A 194 19.35 17.37 -12.32
CA GLU A 194 17.96 17.15 -12.63
C GLU A 194 17.20 18.47 -12.63
N LEU A 195 16.47 18.77 -13.69
CA LEU A 195 15.62 19.94 -13.82
C LEU A 195 14.18 19.50 -14.15
N SER A 196 13.27 19.66 -13.22
CA SER A 196 11.84 19.43 -13.47
C SER A 196 11.28 20.55 -14.38
N PHE A 197 10.24 20.27 -15.17
CA PHE A 197 9.64 21.28 -16.04
C PHE A 197 9.15 22.54 -15.32
N PRO A 198 8.57 22.48 -14.10
CA PRO A 198 8.26 23.68 -13.33
C PRO A 198 9.48 24.57 -12.98
N GLU A 199 10.69 24.00 -12.99
CA GLU A 199 11.93 24.73 -12.75
C GLU A 199 12.49 25.39 -14.00
N ILE A 200 12.08 24.94 -15.21
CA ILE A 200 12.59 25.45 -16.49
C ILE A 200 11.74 26.63 -16.94
N MET A 201 12.35 27.82 -17.00
CA MET A 201 11.68 29.05 -17.42
C MET A 201 11.72 29.23 -18.93
N ALA A 202 12.88 28.94 -19.52
CA ALA A 202 13.12 29.12 -20.97
C ALA A 202 14.17 28.14 -21.47
N VAL A 203 14.06 27.76 -22.72
CA VAL A 203 15.06 27.03 -23.49
C VAL A 203 15.30 27.73 -24.81
N SER A 204 16.55 27.91 -25.17
CA SER A 204 16.97 28.51 -26.46
C SER A 204 18.06 27.64 -27.13
N SER A 205 18.19 27.75 -28.44
CA SER A 205 19.28 27.09 -29.16
C SER A 205 19.96 28.06 -30.12
N SER A 206 21.24 27.81 -30.35
CA SER A 206 22.04 28.52 -31.36
C SER A 206 22.62 27.50 -32.36
N ARG A 207 22.45 27.80 -33.65
CA ARG A 207 22.96 26.92 -34.74
C ARG A 207 24.46 26.87 -34.86
N GLY A 208 25.16 27.72 -34.14
CA GLY A 208 26.59 27.87 -34.30
C GLY A 208 26.98 28.63 -35.59
N ALA A 209 28.19 29.11 -35.64
CA ALA A 209 28.83 29.71 -36.81
C ALA A 209 30.04 28.85 -37.23
N LYS A 210 30.72 29.18 -38.34
CA LYS A 210 31.86 28.40 -38.90
C LYS A 210 32.97 27.99 -37.90
N LEU A 211 32.96 28.56 -36.67
CA LEU A 211 33.91 28.28 -35.61
C LEU A 211 33.26 28.06 -34.20
N VAL A 212 31.91 27.99 -34.13
CA VAL A 212 31.18 27.84 -32.86
C VAL A 212 30.22 26.65 -33.00
N ALA A 213 30.34 25.66 -32.14
CA ALA A 213 29.47 24.48 -32.13
C ALA A 213 28.01 24.87 -31.84
N PRO A 214 27.03 24.14 -32.41
CA PRO A 214 25.64 24.31 -32.01
C PRO A 214 25.46 24.14 -30.49
N SER A 215 24.62 24.97 -29.92
CA SER A 215 24.42 24.97 -28.47
C SER A 215 22.94 25.18 -28.08
N PHE A 216 22.55 24.72 -26.89
CA PHE A 216 21.29 25.06 -26.27
C PHE A 216 21.52 25.58 -24.84
N THR A 217 20.64 26.45 -24.39
CA THR A 217 20.69 27.05 -23.05
C THR A 217 19.37 26.83 -22.35
N LEU A 218 19.43 26.35 -21.11
CA LEU A 218 18.30 26.20 -20.18
C LEU A 218 18.41 27.28 -19.11
N ALA A 219 17.40 28.14 -19.03
CA ALA A 219 17.24 29.13 -17.97
C ALA A 219 16.27 28.58 -16.91
N THR A 220 16.70 28.56 -15.66
CA THR A 220 15.90 28.02 -14.56
C THR A 220 15.19 29.12 -13.78
N ILE A 221 14.13 28.75 -13.09
CA ILE A 221 13.39 29.67 -12.19
C ILE A 221 14.26 30.19 -11.05
N LYS A 222 15.34 29.48 -10.72
CA LYS A 222 16.34 29.89 -9.72
C LYS A 222 17.30 30.97 -10.23
N GLY A 223 17.25 31.26 -11.53
CA GLY A 223 18.14 32.24 -12.17
C GLY A 223 19.43 31.68 -12.70
N ASP A 224 19.61 30.37 -12.62
CA ASP A 224 20.75 29.68 -13.21
C ASP A 224 20.54 29.50 -14.72
N GLU A 225 21.59 29.71 -15.50
CA GLU A 225 21.61 29.42 -16.94
C GLU A 225 22.70 28.38 -17.22
N TYR A 226 22.30 27.28 -17.83
CA TYR A 226 23.19 26.21 -18.26
C TYR A 226 23.27 26.18 -19.77
N THR A 227 24.45 26.36 -20.33
CA THR A 227 24.68 26.24 -21.78
C THR A 227 25.49 25.00 -22.09
N PHE A 228 25.00 24.21 -23.01
CA PHE A 228 25.63 22.98 -23.49
C PHE A 228 25.81 23.04 -25.00
N THR A 229 26.93 22.53 -25.49
CA THR A 229 27.15 22.29 -26.93
C THR A 229 26.71 20.88 -27.29
N SER A 230 25.97 20.71 -28.36
CA SER A 230 25.49 19.42 -28.87
C SER A 230 25.16 19.55 -30.37
N SER A 231 25.49 18.54 -31.16
CA SER A 231 25.03 18.45 -32.56
C SER A 231 23.52 18.47 -32.70
N ASN A 232 22.79 18.06 -31.63
CA ASN A 232 21.33 17.94 -31.54
C ASN A 232 20.68 19.10 -30.77
N ALA A 233 21.35 20.25 -30.64
CA ALA A 233 20.86 21.36 -29.81
C ALA A 233 19.45 21.85 -30.17
N GLU A 234 19.08 21.86 -31.46
CA GLU A 234 17.74 22.23 -31.90
C GLU A 234 16.70 21.16 -31.50
N ASP A 235 17.02 19.88 -31.71
CA ASP A 235 16.11 18.78 -31.36
C ASP A 235 15.83 18.74 -29.85
N ILE A 236 16.89 18.98 -29.04
CA ILE A 236 16.76 19.06 -27.57
C ILE A 236 15.82 20.21 -27.19
N ARG A 237 16.05 21.41 -27.76
CA ARG A 237 15.20 22.57 -27.55
C ARG A 237 13.73 22.27 -27.89
N ASP A 238 13.51 21.74 -29.11
CA ASP A 238 12.15 21.49 -29.63
C ASP A 238 11.42 20.45 -28.78
N LEU A 239 12.11 19.41 -28.32
CA LEU A 239 11.55 18.41 -27.43
C LEU A 239 11.19 18.99 -26.05
N VAL A 240 12.07 19.80 -25.46
CA VAL A 240 11.81 20.47 -24.18
C VAL A 240 10.63 21.44 -24.29
N VAL A 241 10.56 22.23 -25.38
CA VAL A 241 9.43 23.14 -25.66
C VAL A 241 8.13 22.34 -25.76
N THR A 242 8.15 21.22 -26.49
CA THR A 242 6.97 20.38 -26.68
C THR A 242 6.40 19.88 -25.34
N PHE A 243 7.27 19.44 -24.43
CA PHE A 243 6.85 19.04 -23.09
C PHE A 243 6.34 20.23 -22.28
N LEU A 244 7.04 21.37 -22.26
CA LEU A 244 6.63 22.58 -21.53
C LEU A 244 5.24 23.04 -21.95
N GLU A 245 5.00 23.15 -23.27
CA GLU A 245 3.70 23.56 -23.81
C GLU A 245 2.60 22.53 -23.52
N GLY A 246 2.89 21.25 -23.75
CA GLY A 246 1.95 20.16 -23.49
C GLY A 246 1.55 20.07 -22.01
N LEU A 247 2.50 20.24 -21.10
CA LEU A 247 2.24 20.26 -19.65
C LEU A 247 1.45 21.49 -19.23
N ARG A 248 1.75 22.69 -19.77
CA ARG A 248 0.97 23.91 -19.54
C ARG A 248 -0.48 23.74 -19.99
N LYS A 249 -0.71 23.22 -21.18
CA LYS A 249 -2.07 22.99 -21.71
C LYS A 249 -2.91 22.09 -20.78
N ARG A 250 -2.30 21.06 -20.22
CA ARG A 250 -2.96 20.08 -19.33
C ARG A 250 -2.96 20.46 -17.86
N SER A 251 -2.24 21.49 -17.49
CA SER A 251 -2.07 21.89 -16.10
C SER A 251 -3.41 22.27 -15.46
N LYS A 252 -3.55 21.91 -14.19
CA LYS A 252 -4.60 22.41 -13.29
C LYS A 252 -4.07 23.39 -12.25
N TYR A 253 -2.82 23.83 -12.39
CA TYR A 253 -2.13 24.64 -11.39
C TYR A 253 -1.72 25.99 -11.99
N VAL A 254 -2.20 27.06 -11.38
CA VAL A 254 -1.81 28.41 -11.75
C VAL A 254 -1.38 29.21 -10.52
N VAL A 255 -0.44 30.11 -10.68
CA VAL A 255 0.10 30.95 -9.60
C VAL A 255 -0.28 32.40 -9.85
N ALA A 256 -0.83 33.06 -8.85
CA ALA A 256 -1.21 34.47 -8.92
C ALA A 256 0.02 35.38 -9.06
N LEU A 257 0.11 36.14 -10.14
CA LEU A 257 1.19 37.13 -10.41
C LEU A 257 0.97 38.45 -9.74
N GLN A 258 -0.28 38.79 -9.41
CA GLN A 258 -0.71 40.01 -8.75
C GLN A 258 -1.89 39.72 -7.81
N ASP A 259 -2.21 40.71 -6.96
CA ASP A 259 -3.37 40.63 -6.07
C ASP A 259 -4.66 40.78 -6.86
N ASN A 260 -5.69 40.01 -6.53
CA ASN A 260 -7.06 40.18 -7.03
C ASN A 260 -7.99 40.34 -5.81
N PRO A 261 -8.20 41.57 -5.32
CA PRO A 261 -9.06 41.80 -4.16
C PRO A 261 -10.52 41.53 -4.51
N SER A 262 -11.27 40.97 -3.58
CA SER A 262 -12.72 40.81 -3.74
C SER A 262 -13.40 42.16 -3.93
N PRO A 263 -14.30 42.31 -4.91
CA PRO A 263 -15.18 43.49 -4.95
C PRO A 263 -16.01 43.53 -3.67
N ALA A 264 -16.23 44.72 -3.13
CA ALA A 264 -16.95 44.94 -1.88
C ALA A 264 -18.36 44.32 -1.91
N GLY A 265 -18.54 43.16 -1.22
CA GLY A 265 -19.79 42.44 -1.09
C GLY A 265 -19.52 40.91 -0.95
N GLU A 266 -20.01 40.32 0.14
CA GLU A 266 -19.76 38.92 0.51
C GLU A 266 -20.37 37.85 -0.44
N GLU A 267 -21.03 38.23 -1.53
CA GLU A 267 -21.72 37.34 -2.48
C GLU A 267 -21.19 37.41 -3.93
N SER A 268 -20.01 38.01 -4.15
CA SER A 268 -19.45 38.00 -5.52
C SER A 268 -18.88 36.60 -5.82
N GLY A 269 -19.37 35.94 -6.86
CA GLY A 269 -18.82 34.65 -7.35
C GLY A 269 -17.37 34.73 -7.87
N PHE A 270 -16.64 35.80 -7.57
CA PHE A 270 -15.27 36.07 -7.98
C PHE A 270 -14.28 35.58 -6.90
N LEU A 271 -13.19 34.93 -7.38
CA LEU A 271 -12.13 34.47 -6.52
C LEU A 271 -11.19 35.58 -6.12
N SER A 272 -11.04 35.81 -4.82
CA SER A 272 -10.00 36.70 -4.31
C SER A 272 -8.71 35.95 -4.00
N PHE A 273 -7.55 36.56 -4.30
CA PHE A 273 -6.24 35.97 -4.02
C PHE A 273 -5.18 37.07 -3.90
N ALA A 274 -4.11 36.70 -3.21
CA ALA A 274 -2.91 37.51 -3.10
C ALA A 274 -1.84 37.01 -4.09
N LYS A 275 -0.93 37.88 -4.48
CA LYS A 275 0.25 37.50 -5.28
C LYS A 275 0.99 36.35 -4.63
N GLY A 276 1.28 35.32 -5.40
CA GLY A 276 1.95 34.10 -4.96
C GLY A 276 1.02 32.99 -4.49
N ASP A 277 -0.27 33.21 -4.41
CA ASP A 277 -1.23 32.15 -4.10
C ASP A 277 -1.27 31.11 -5.24
N LEU A 278 -1.33 29.85 -4.86
CA LEU A 278 -1.58 28.72 -5.78
C LEU A 278 -3.09 28.54 -5.93
N ILE A 279 -3.56 28.54 -7.17
CA ILE A 279 -4.96 28.32 -7.53
C ILE A 279 -5.04 27.01 -8.29
N ILE A 280 -5.98 26.14 -7.90
CA ILE A 280 -6.25 24.86 -8.53
C ILE A 280 -7.49 25.04 -9.42
N LEU A 281 -7.36 24.84 -10.72
CA LEU A 281 -8.46 24.93 -11.68
C LEU A 281 -9.44 23.77 -11.44
N ASP A 282 -10.72 24.08 -11.37
CA ASP A 282 -11.76 23.11 -11.02
C ASP A 282 -12.22 22.31 -12.26
N HIS A 283 -12.76 22.97 -13.25
CA HIS A 283 -13.23 22.37 -14.50
C HIS A 283 -12.32 22.73 -15.69
N ASP A 284 -11.64 23.84 -15.61
CA ASP A 284 -10.76 24.36 -16.65
C ASP A 284 -9.40 23.67 -16.65
N THR A 285 -8.66 23.84 -17.73
CA THR A 285 -7.27 23.43 -17.88
C THR A 285 -6.40 24.64 -18.25
N GLY A 286 -5.09 24.50 -18.19
CA GLY A 286 -4.18 25.56 -18.57
C GLY A 286 -4.38 26.04 -20.01
N GLU A 287 -4.82 25.18 -20.94
CA GLU A 287 -5.16 25.57 -22.31
C GLU A 287 -6.30 26.58 -22.34
N GLN A 288 -7.35 26.37 -21.55
CA GLN A 288 -8.47 27.31 -21.43
C GLN A 288 -8.02 28.63 -20.80
N VAL A 289 -7.22 28.57 -19.72
CA VAL A 289 -6.63 29.75 -19.08
C VAL A 289 -5.83 30.60 -20.09
N MET A 290 -5.02 29.97 -20.94
CA MET A 290 -4.21 30.69 -21.94
C MET A 290 -5.02 31.27 -23.08
N ASN A 291 -6.21 30.73 -23.39
CA ASN A 291 -7.01 31.09 -24.54
C ASN A 291 -8.29 31.86 -24.20
N SER A 292 -8.69 31.92 -22.91
CA SER A 292 -9.88 32.66 -22.45
C SER A 292 -9.49 33.81 -21.52
N GLY A 293 -10.34 34.76 -21.37
CA GLY A 293 -10.11 35.89 -20.47
C GLY A 293 -10.47 35.61 -19.00
N TRP A 294 -11.19 34.51 -18.74
CA TRP A 294 -11.69 34.12 -17.42
C TRP A 294 -11.52 32.59 -17.19
N ALA A 295 -11.28 32.22 -15.93
CA ALA A 295 -11.23 30.81 -15.50
C ALA A 295 -11.83 30.67 -14.09
N ASN A 296 -12.20 29.40 -13.73
CA ASN A 296 -12.74 29.06 -12.41
C ASN A 296 -11.75 28.19 -11.65
N GLY A 297 -11.59 28.45 -10.36
CA GLY A 297 -10.67 27.69 -9.53
C GLY A 297 -10.85 27.85 -8.04
N ILE A 298 -10.01 27.15 -7.30
CA ILE A 298 -9.97 27.13 -5.83
C ILE A 298 -8.61 27.64 -5.38
N ASN A 299 -8.59 28.69 -4.59
CA ASN A 299 -7.37 29.16 -3.94
C ASN A 299 -6.92 28.14 -2.89
N GLU A 300 -5.72 27.58 -3.05
CA GLU A 300 -5.21 26.51 -2.16
C GLU A 300 -5.07 26.99 -0.71
N ARG A 301 -4.71 28.28 -0.49
CA ARG A 301 -4.52 28.84 0.85
C ARG A 301 -5.84 29.15 1.56
N THR A 302 -6.79 29.81 0.88
CA THR A 302 -8.06 30.27 1.49
C THR A 302 -9.19 29.27 1.36
N LYS A 303 -9.06 28.28 0.46
CA LYS A 303 -10.08 27.28 0.07
C LYS A 303 -11.35 27.92 -0.54
N GLN A 304 -11.30 29.19 -0.86
CA GLN A 304 -12.38 29.88 -1.57
C GLN A 304 -12.37 29.46 -3.04
N ARG A 305 -13.55 29.39 -3.62
CA ARG A 305 -13.79 29.06 -5.03
C ARG A 305 -14.45 30.23 -5.73
N GLY A 306 -14.10 30.49 -6.99
CA GLY A 306 -14.74 31.54 -7.80
C GLY A 306 -14.07 31.70 -9.14
N ASP A 307 -14.63 32.66 -9.93
CA ASP A 307 -14.10 33.03 -11.23
C ASP A 307 -13.03 34.12 -11.08
N PHE A 308 -12.04 34.11 -11.93
CA PHE A 308 -10.92 35.05 -11.91
C PHE A 308 -10.39 35.36 -13.31
N PRO A 309 -9.81 36.57 -13.53
CA PRO A 309 -9.22 36.94 -14.81
C PRO A 309 -7.90 36.19 -15.05
N THR A 310 -7.70 35.68 -16.26
CA THR A 310 -6.55 34.80 -16.60
C THR A 310 -5.24 35.57 -16.81
N ASP A 311 -5.28 36.89 -17.04
CA ASP A 311 -4.10 37.75 -17.18
C ASP A 311 -3.35 37.96 -15.84
N CYS A 312 -4.01 37.64 -14.73
CA CYS A 312 -3.45 37.76 -13.38
C CYS A 312 -2.61 36.54 -12.95
N VAL A 313 -2.55 35.46 -13.75
CA VAL A 313 -1.97 34.21 -13.32
C VAL A 313 -0.93 33.65 -14.30
N TYR A 314 -0.02 32.82 -13.76
CA TYR A 314 0.96 32.04 -14.52
C TYR A 314 0.57 30.56 -14.47
N VAL A 315 0.44 29.94 -15.65
CA VAL A 315 0.16 28.50 -15.76
C VAL A 315 1.44 27.71 -15.54
N MET A 316 1.47 26.90 -14.49
CA MET A 316 2.61 26.04 -14.17
C MET A 316 2.71 24.87 -15.15
N PRO A 317 3.90 24.55 -15.70
CA PRO A 317 4.08 23.42 -16.61
C PRO A 317 4.17 22.10 -15.83
N THR A 318 3.07 21.71 -15.20
CA THR A 318 2.98 20.47 -14.41
C THR A 318 1.55 19.92 -14.39
N VAL A 319 1.41 18.60 -14.34
CA VAL A 319 0.13 17.90 -14.14
C VAL A 319 -0.03 17.39 -12.69
N THR A 320 1.01 17.53 -11.88
CA THR A 320 1.03 17.19 -10.45
C THR A 320 1.20 18.46 -9.61
N MET A 321 0.84 18.37 -8.32
CA MET A 321 0.99 19.49 -7.38
C MET A 321 2.44 20.00 -7.35
N PRO A 322 2.70 21.27 -7.72
CA PRO A 322 4.06 21.80 -7.70
C PRO A 322 4.57 21.96 -6.25
N PRO A 323 5.89 21.79 -6.02
CA PRO A 323 6.51 22.08 -4.72
C PRO A 323 6.30 23.53 -4.34
N ARG A 324 6.06 23.79 -3.03
CA ARG A 324 5.81 25.15 -2.50
C ARG A 324 6.98 26.10 -2.75
N GLU A 325 8.20 25.58 -2.71
CA GLU A 325 9.44 26.32 -2.99
C GLU A 325 9.43 26.86 -4.42
N ILE A 326 9.01 26.06 -5.39
CA ILE A 326 8.92 26.46 -6.81
C ILE A 326 7.80 27.50 -6.99
N VAL A 327 6.65 27.30 -6.37
CA VAL A 327 5.52 28.25 -6.41
C VAL A 327 5.95 29.63 -5.88
N ALA A 328 6.70 29.65 -4.77
CA ALA A 328 7.20 30.90 -4.18
C ALA A 328 8.14 31.67 -5.12
N LEU A 329 8.99 30.95 -5.89
CA LEU A 329 9.94 31.57 -6.82
C LEU A 329 9.27 32.20 -8.05
N VAL A 330 8.07 31.77 -8.45
CA VAL A 330 7.39 32.29 -9.66
C VAL A 330 7.17 33.79 -9.60
N THR A 331 6.81 34.32 -8.44
CA THR A 331 6.41 35.72 -8.25
C THR A 331 7.51 36.63 -7.73
N MET A 332 8.70 36.12 -7.50
CA MET A 332 9.87 36.88 -7.06
C MET A 332 10.56 37.59 -8.22
N THR A 333 11.12 38.77 -7.95
CA THR A 333 12.00 39.46 -8.90
C THR A 333 13.32 38.67 -9.01
N PRO A 334 14.10 38.85 -10.11
CA PRO A 334 15.41 38.21 -10.25
C PRO A 334 16.35 38.44 -9.05
N ASP A 335 16.36 39.67 -8.52
CA ASP A 335 17.18 40.01 -7.35
C ASP A 335 16.68 39.31 -6.08
N GLN A 336 15.36 39.30 -5.85
CA GLN A 336 14.76 38.56 -4.73
C GLN A 336 15.02 37.06 -4.83
N ARG A 337 14.97 36.47 -6.03
CA ARG A 337 15.30 35.07 -6.27
C ARG A 337 16.76 34.79 -5.91
N GLN A 338 17.68 35.67 -6.34
CA GLN A 338 19.11 35.52 -6.01
C GLN A 338 19.34 35.65 -4.49
N ASP A 339 18.67 36.55 -3.80
CA ASP A 339 18.78 36.68 -2.34
C ASP A 339 18.24 35.44 -1.60
N VAL A 340 17.10 34.92 -2.04
CA VAL A 340 16.53 33.66 -1.48
C VAL A 340 17.41 32.47 -1.81
N ILE A 341 17.93 32.38 -3.02
CA ILE A 341 18.89 31.35 -3.42
C ILE A 341 20.20 31.47 -2.66
N ARG A 342 20.71 32.71 -2.46
CA ARG A 342 21.87 32.97 -1.64
C ARG A 342 21.65 32.58 -0.18
N LEU A 343 20.45 32.86 0.37
CA LEU A 343 20.05 32.42 1.70
C LEU A 343 19.84 30.90 1.78
N LEU A 344 19.29 30.27 0.72
CA LEU A 344 19.18 28.82 0.61
C LEU A 344 20.55 28.17 0.37
N GLN A 345 21.41 28.79 -0.45
CA GLN A 345 22.81 28.35 -0.66
C GLN A 345 23.68 28.62 0.55
N LEU A 346 23.48 29.69 1.29
CA LEU A 346 24.10 29.92 2.61
C LEU A 346 23.57 28.91 3.65
N ARG A 347 22.39 28.37 3.46
CA ARG A 347 21.85 27.22 4.22
C ARG A 347 22.33 25.88 3.70
N THR A 348 22.74 25.78 2.41
CA THR A 348 23.21 24.55 1.75
C THR A 348 24.70 24.57 1.42
N ALA A 349 25.34 25.74 1.27
CA ALA A 349 26.78 25.91 1.13
C ALA A 349 27.37 26.22 2.50
N GLU A 350 27.31 25.25 3.41
CA GLU A 350 28.46 25.08 4.30
C GLU A 350 29.56 24.42 3.47
N PRO A 351 30.80 24.92 3.58
CA PRO A 351 31.96 24.26 2.97
C PRO A 351 32.00 22.83 3.49
N GLU A 352 32.51 21.88 2.69
CA GLU A 352 32.93 20.53 3.12
C GLU A 352 34.08 20.58 4.16
N VAL A 353 33.90 21.35 5.18
CA VAL A 353 34.38 21.07 6.52
C VAL A 353 33.31 20.14 7.08
N ARG A 354 33.60 18.86 7.33
CA ARG A 354 32.76 17.89 8.01
C ARG A 354 31.98 18.57 9.12
N ALA A 355 30.80 19.11 8.78
CA ALA A 355 29.90 19.74 9.73
C ALA A 355 29.63 18.70 10.80
N LYS A 356 29.93 19.02 12.05
CA LYS A 356 29.70 18.13 13.18
C LYS A 356 28.19 17.75 13.16
N PRO A 357 27.85 16.47 13.16
CA PRO A 357 26.43 16.06 13.12
C PRO A 357 25.65 16.74 14.23
N TYR A 358 24.41 17.17 13.94
CA TYR A 358 23.54 17.79 14.94
C TYR A 358 23.38 16.88 16.17
N THR A 359 23.46 17.48 17.36
CA THR A 359 23.26 16.79 18.64
C THR A 359 22.17 17.49 19.44
N LEU A 360 21.67 16.84 20.50
CA LEU A 360 20.72 17.46 21.44
C LEU A 360 21.40 18.41 22.45
N GLU A 361 22.63 18.83 22.21
CA GLU A 361 23.40 19.69 23.16
C GLU A 361 22.64 20.97 23.52
N GLU A 362 22.21 21.74 22.50
CA GLU A 362 21.44 22.98 22.70
C GLU A 362 20.11 22.73 23.43
N PHE A 363 19.38 21.70 22.96
CA PHE A 363 18.10 21.28 23.57
C PHE A 363 18.29 20.90 25.04
N SER A 364 19.43 20.30 25.39
CA SER A 364 19.71 19.85 26.75
C SER A 364 19.85 21.00 27.76
N TYR A 365 20.29 22.18 27.34
CA TYR A 365 20.42 23.34 28.23
C TYR A 365 19.07 23.81 28.75
N ASP A 366 18.04 23.78 27.91
CA ASP A 366 16.73 24.28 28.27
C ASP A 366 15.83 23.20 28.90
N TYR A 367 15.94 21.95 28.46
CA TYR A 367 14.95 20.92 28.77
C TYR A 367 15.46 19.74 29.59
N PHE A 368 16.79 19.50 29.63
CA PHE A 368 17.33 18.41 30.47
C PHE A 368 17.50 18.88 31.91
N ARG A 369 17.48 17.92 32.85
CA ARG A 369 17.84 18.15 34.23
C ARG A 369 19.26 18.74 34.35
N PRO A 370 19.53 19.57 35.35
CA PRO A 370 20.88 20.03 35.58
C PRO A 370 21.84 18.86 35.87
N PRO A 371 23.09 18.89 35.42
CA PRO A 371 24.09 17.89 35.80
C PRO A 371 24.27 17.88 37.35
N PRO A 372 24.60 16.72 37.94
CA PRO A 372 24.82 16.62 39.36
C PRO A 372 25.91 17.59 39.80
N LYS A 373 25.63 18.36 40.83
CA LYS A 373 26.61 19.26 41.41
C LYS A 373 27.71 18.41 42.11
N HIS A 374 28.89 18.32 41.50
CA HIS A 374 30.04 17.74 42.15
C HIS A 374 30.58 18.74 43.16
N THR A 375 30.28 18.51 44.41
CA THR A 375 31.01 19.12 45.57
C THR A 375 32.33 18.42 45.64
N LEU A 376 33.40 18.94 44.97
CA LEU A 376 34.79 18.86 45.44
C LEU A 376 35.78 19.35 44.35
N SER A 377 36.48 20.38 44.76
CA SER A 377 37.79 20.87 44.31
C SER A 377 38.10 21.11 42.82
N ARG A 378 38.35 22.39 42.50
CA ARG A 378 38.75 23.01 41.24
C ARG A 378 40.01 22.45 40.55
N VAL A 379 40.63 21.39 41.01
CA VAL A 379 41.93 20.93 40.50
C VAL A 379 41.83 19.71 39.54
N MET A 380 40.68 19.06 39.43
CA MET A 380 40.52 17.87 38.55
C MET A 380 39.63 18.11 37.32
N VAL A 381 39.34 19.35 36.95
CA VAL A 381 38.35 19.71 35.90
C VAL A 381 38.81 19.39 34.47
N SER A 382 40.06 19.11 34.22
CA SER A 382 40.58 18.89 32.85
C SER A 382 40.46 17.44 32.33
N LYS A 383 40.21 16.43 33.20
CA LYS A 383 40.12 15.02 32.81
C LYS A 383 38.68 14.44 32.81
N THR A 384 37.69 15.13 33.36
CA THR A 384 36.30 14.66 33.47
C THR A 384 35.32 15.29 32.47
N ARG A 385 35.78 16.11 31.55
CA ARG A 385 34.96 16.82 30.55
C ARG A 385 34.13 15.93 29.65
N GLY A 386 34.28 14.59 29.64
CA GLY A 386 33.55 13.66 28.83
C GLY A 386 32.37 12.95 29.55
N LYS A 387 32.35 12.91 30.92
CA LYS A 387 31.33 12.11 31.68
C LYS A 387 30.03 12.85 32.02
N ASP A 388 30.00 14.17 31.89
CA ASP A 388 28.86 15.00 32.31
C ASP A 388 27.94 15.43 31.18
N ARG A 389 28.14 14.92 29.94
CA ARG A 389 27.31 15.23 28.78
C ARG A 389 26.05 14.35 28.78
N LEU A 390 24.96 14.86 29.36
CA LEU A 390 23.68 14.12 29.42
C LEU A 390 23.12 13.77 28.04
N TRP A 391 23.55 14.47 26.99
CA TRP A 391 23.09 14.32 25.62
C TRP A 391 23.93 13.37 24.72
N SER A 392 25.01 12.79 25.26
CA SER A 392 25.89 11.87 24.51
C SER A 392 25.81 10.43 25.07
N HIS A 393 26.29 9.47 24.29
CA HIS A 393 26.26 8.03 24.58
C HIS A 393 26.85 7.70 25.96
N THR A 394 26.22 6.77 26.68
CA THR A 394 26.71 6.23 27.97
C THR A 394 26.33 4.75 28.09
N ARG A 395 27.15 3.99 28.79
CA ARG A 395 26.88 2.62 29.22
C ARG A 395 26.36 2.52 30.65
N GLU A 396 26.25 3.63 31.35
CA GLU A 396 25.80 3.69 32.73
C GLU A 396 24.29 3.97 32.79
N PRO A 397 23.50 3.21 33.58
CA PRO A 397 22.08 3.48 33.80
C PRO A 397 21.83 4.89 34.33
N LEU A 398 20.75 5.51 33.88
CA LEU A 398 20.28 6.78 34.40
C LEU A 398 19.72 6.59 35.81
N LYS A 399 20.07 7.50 36.73
CA LYS A 399 19.54 7.57 38.07
C LYS A 399 18.24 8.39 38.16
N GLN A 400 18.00 9.24 37.18
CA GLN A 400 16.80 10.07 37.03
C GLN A 400 16.54 10.31 35.55
N ALA A 401 15.28 10.63 35.19
CA ALA A 401 14.91 11.02 33.85
C ALA A 401 15.78 12.16 33.30
N LEU A 402 15.93 12.26 31.99
CA LEU A 402 16.68 13.34 31.33
C LEU A 402 15.89 14.64 31.31
N LEU A 403 14.58 14.60 31.04
CA LEU A 403 13.74 15.78 30.89
C LEU A 403 13.28 16.34 32.24
N LYS A 404 13.43 17.65 32.43
CA LYS A 404 12.98 18.37 33.64
C LYS A 404 11.51 18.16 33.94
N LYS A 405 10.66 18.11 32.88
CA LYS A 405 9.20 17.97 33.01
C LYS A 405 8.75 16.65 33.66
N ILE A 406 9.59 15.63 33.66
CA ILE A 406 9.28 14.30 34.23
C ILE A 406 9.66 14.21 35.72
N LEU A 407 10.62 15.01 36.15
CA LEU A 407 11.15 14.95 37.53
C LEU A 407 10.11 15.25 38.62
N GLY A 408 9.01 15.92 38.26
CA GLY A 408 7.90 16.21 39.17
C GLY A 408 7.05 14.99 39.55
N SER A 409 7.17 13.86 38.82
CA SER A 409 6.51 12.60 39.11
C SER A 409 7.55 11.52 39.32
N GLU A 410 7.60 10.97 40.54
CA GLU A 410 8.53 9.89 40.87
C GLU A 410 8.25 8.64 40.05
N GLU A 411 6.97 8.31 39.84
CA GLU A 411 6.51 7.17 39.02
C GLU A 411 7.01 7.27 37.58
N LEU A 412 6.77 8.42 36.90
CA LEU A 412 7.24 8.63 35.52
C LEU A 412 8.77 8.63 35.44
N SER A 413 9.45 9.15 36.46
CA SER A 413 10.93 9.16 36.50
C SER A 413 11.48 7.75 36.67
N GLN A 414 10.85 6.88 37.43
CA GLN A 414 11.22 5.48 37.58
C GLN A 414 10.98 4.72 36.28
N GLU A 415 9.83 4.93 35.60
CA GLU A 415 9.55 4.33 34.30
C GLU A 415 10.56 4.76 33.24
N ALA A 416 10.93 6.05 33.19
CA ALA A 416 11.97 6.57 32.30
C ALA A 416 13.33 5.88 32.51
N CYS A 417 13.72 5.66 33.78
CA CYS A 417 14.96 4.97 34.12
C CYS A 417 14.93 3.48 33.73
N MET A 418 13.79 2.81 33.93
CA MET A 418 13.62 1.41 33.52
C MET A 418 13.64 1.28 31.98
N ALA A 419 13.00 2.20 31.27
CA ALA A 419 13.05 2.25 29.80
C ALA A 419 14.50 2.43 29.32
N PHE A 420 15.28 3.30 29.93
CA PHE A 420 16.68 3.50 29.55
C PHE A 420 17.54 2.25 29.78
N ILE A 421 17.34 1.54 30.89
CA ILE A 421 18.02 0.25 31.12
C ILE A 421 17.66 -0.76 30.01
N ALA A 422 16.41 -0.77 29.56
CA ALA A 422 16.00 -1.62 28.45
C ALA A 422 16.64 -1.17 27.12
N VAL A 423 16.76 0.13 26.86
CA VAL A 423 17.52 0.70 25.72
C VAL A 423 18.96 0.21 25.75
N LEU A 424 19.66 0.34 26.89
CA LEU A 424 21.04 -0.12 27.03
C LEU A 424 21.18 -1.63 26.79
N LYS A 425 20.23 -2.44 27.28
CA LYS A 425 20.23 -3.89 27.07
C LYS A 425 19.99 -4.25 25.59
N TYR A 426 19.05 -3.56 24.94
CA TYR A 426 18.76 -3.76 23.53
C TYR A 426 19.98 -3.43 22.67
N MET A 427 20.68 -2.35 22.97
CA MET A 427 21.87 -1.91 22.25
C MET A 427 23.13 -2.75 22.59
N GLY A 428 23.07 -3.63 23.58
CA GLY A 428 24.22 -4.43 24.04
C GLY A 428 25.19 -3.68 24.95
N ASP A 429 24.81 -2.50 25.42
CA ASP A 429 25.63 -1.65 26.30
C ASP A 429 25.54 -2.03 27.78
N TYR A 430 24.54 -2.84 28.16
CA TYR A 430 24.32 -3.27 29.54
C TYR A 430 24.08 -4.79 29.63
N PRO A 431 24.72 -5.51 30.57
CA PRO A 431 24.59 -6.95 30.65
C PRO A 431 23.18 -7.39 31.06
N SER A 432 22.68 -8.46 30.45
CA SER A 432 21.45 -9.12 30.85
C SER A 432 21.76 -10.46 31.52
N LYS A 433 21.32 -10.66 32.77
CA LYS A 433 21.53 -11.92 33.52
C LYS A 433 20.71 -13.10 32.97
N ARG A 434 19.67 -12.84 32.15
CA ARG A 434 18.88 -13.84 31.41
C ARG A 434 18.74 -13.34 29.97
N MET A 435 18.80 -14.26 29.00
CA MET A 435 18.40 -13.93 27.64
C MET A 435 16.90 -13.57 27.65
N ARG A 436 16.61 -12.28 27.65
CA ARG A 436 15.24 -11.80 27.43
C ARG A 436 14.98 -11.77 25.93
N SER A 437 13.76 -12.08 25.56
CA SER A 437 13.35 -11.91 24.16
C SER A 437 13.45 -10.43 23.78
N VAL A 438 13.78 -10.15 22.53
CA VAL A 438 13.90 -8.78 22.02
C VAL A 438 12.58 -8.03 22.19
N ASN A 439 11.46 -8.73 22.04
CA ASN A 439 10.12 -8.18 22.28
C ASN A 439 9.91 -7.70 23.72
N GLU A 440 10.40 -8.42 24.71
CA GLU A 440 10.31 -7.95 26.11
C GLU A 440 11.07 -6.65 26.32
N LEU A 441 12.20 -6.45 25.65
CA LEU A 441 12.97 -5.21 25.75
C LEU A 441 12.25 -4.05 25.04
N THR A 442 11.71 -4.26 23.83
CA THR A 442 10.94 -3.22 23.15
C THR A 442 9.66 -2.86 23.89
N ASP A 443 9.00 -3.83 24.53
CA ASP A 443 7.84 -3.56 25.40
C ASP A 443 8.23 -2.66 26.57
N GLN A 444 9.33 -2.97 27.26
CA GLN A 444 9.82 -2.15 28.37
C GLN A 444 10.23 -0.72 27.95
N ILE A 445 10.70 -0.55 26.72
CA ILE A 445 11.08 0.77 26.21
C ILE A 445 9.86 1.62 25.87
N PHE A 446 8.83 1.04 25.22
CA PHE A 446 7.77 1.81 24.59
C PHE A 446 6.44 1.82 25.36
N GLU A 447 6.18 0.84 26.22
CA GLU A 447 4.87 0.71 26.90
C GLU A 447 4.53 1.93 27.78
N GLY A 448 5.48 2.45 28.53
CA GLY A 448 5.30 3.65 29.36
C GLY A 448 5.01 4.89 28.53
N ALA A 449 5.75 5.07 27.41
CA ALA A 449 5.56 6.19 26.50
C ALA A 449 4.20 6.18 25.77
N LEU A 450 3.63 5.00 25.51
CA LEU A 450 2.30 4.85 24.92
C LEU A 450 1.17 5.17 25.92
N LYS A 451 1.42 5.01 27.23
CA LYS A 451 0.46 5.31 28.30
C LYS A 451 0.53 6.76 28.77
N ALA A 452 1.74 7.37 28.78
CA ALA A 452 1.98 8.68 29.33
C ALA A 452 2.70 9.59 28.30
N GLU A 453 2.00 10.63 27.85
CA GLU A 453 2.49 11.57 26.82
C GLU A 453 3.88 12.17 27.13
N PRO A 454 4.22 12.58 28.37
CA PRO A 454 5.53 13.10 28.68
C PRO A 454 6.69 12.13 28.42
N LEU A 455 6.45 10.82 28.52
CA LEU A 455 7.46 9.79 28.31
C LEU A 455 7.80 9.58 26.83
N LYS A 456 6.96 10.02 25.89
CA LYS A 456 7.27 9.96 24.45
C LYS A 456 8.52 10.75 24.13
N ASP A 457 8.60 12.00 24.59
CA ASP A 457 9.80 12.82 24.40
C ASP A 457 11.02 12.23 25.13
N GLU A 458 10.82 11.69 26.33
CA GLU A 458 11.90 11.08 27.09
C GLU A 458 12.54 9.91 26.35
N VAL A 459 11.71 9.01 25.78
CA VAL A 459 12.22 7.88 24.97
C VAL A 459 12.96 8.37 23.73
N TYR A 460 12.44 9.38 23.02
CA TYR A 460 13.16 9.99 21.89
C TYR A 460 14.53 10.51 22.30
N VAL A 461 14.60 11.34 23.36
CA VAL A 461 15.88 11.92 23.77
C VAL A 461 16.85 10.87 24.30
N GLN A 462 16.38 9.81 24.93
CA GLN A 462 17.19 8.66 25.35
C GLN A 462 17.83 7.96 24.15
N ILE A 463 17.05 7.67 23.11
CA ILE A 463 17.56 7.02 21.90
C ILE A 463 18.54 7.93 21.14
N LEU A 464 18.20 9.22 20.97
CA LEU A 464 19.06 10.17 20.28
C LEU A 464 20.37 10.43 21.05
N LYS A 465 20.30 10.44 22.39
CA LYS A 465 21.48 10.45 23.26
C LYS A 465 22.42 9.29 22.95
N GLN A 466 21.88 8.08 22.87
CA GLN A 466 22.66 6.86 22.62
C GLN A 466 23.23 6.78 21.20
N LEU A 467 22.66 7.50 20.24
CA LEU A 467 23.18 7.66 18.88
C LEU A 467 24.17 8.81 18.72
N THR A 468 24.43 9.58 19.79
CA THR A 468 25.33 10.72 19.75
C THR A 468 26.69 10.35 20.34
N ASP A 469 27.78 10.57 19.60
CA ASP A 469 29.14 10.22 19.97
C ASP A 469 29.30 8.74 20.41
N ASN A 470 28.53 7.85 19.77
CA ASN A 470 28.64 6.40 19.97
C ASN A 470 29.71 5.84 19.01
N HIS A 471 30.79 5.29 19.57
CA HIS A 471 31.90 4.72 18.78
C HIS A 471 31.83 3.19 18.70
N ILE A 472 30.77 2.58 19.22
CA ILE A 472 30.55 1.12 19.21
C ILE A 472 29.58 0.82 18.07
N ARG A 473 30.08 0.38 16.94
CA ARG A 473 29.28 0.12 15.73
C ARG A 473 28.04 -0.73 15.98
N TYR A 474 28.18 -1.85 16.69
CA TYR A 474 27.06 -2.72 17.04
C TYR A 474 25.97 -1.99 17.86
N SER A 475 26.39 -1.22 18.86
CA SER A 475 25.48 -0.43 19.69
C SER A 475 24.76 0.66 18.87
N GLU A 476 25.52 1.35 18.01
CA GLU A 476 24.95 2.38 17.13
C GLU A 476 23.91 1.79 16.16
N GLU A 477 24.22 0.67 15.50
CA GLU A 477 23.27 -0.04 14.60
C GLU A 477 21.97 -0.38 15.34
N ARG A 478 22.06 -0.92 16.55
CA ARG A 478 20.87 -1.25 17.39
C ARG A 478 20.14 0.00 17.86
N GLY A 479 20.82 1.11 18.08
CA GLY A 479 20.22 2.40 18.38
C GLY A 479 19.36 2.93 17.21
N TRP A 480 19.84 2.76 15.98
CA TRP A 480 19.06 3.09 14.77
C TRP A 480 17.82 2.23 14.61
N GLU A 481 17.88 0.94 14.93
CA GLU A 481 16.69 0.07 14.96
C GLU A 481 15.64 0.59 15.94
N LEU A 482 16.05 1.01 17.14
CA LEU A 482 15.14 1.60 18.12
C LEU A 482 14.52 2.91 17.64
N LEU A 483 15.30 3.76 16.97
CA LEU A 483 14.77 5.01 16.41
C LEU A 483 13.76 4.74 15.29
N TRP A 484 14.03 3.75 14.46
CA TRP A 484 13.11 3.31 13.42
C TRP A 484 11.77 2.81 14.00
N LEU A 485 11.81 1.99 15.05
CA LEU A 485 10.60 1.56 15.78
C LEU A 485 9.87 2.76 16.41
N CYS A 486 10.61 3.64 17.09
CA CYS A 486 10.05 4.81 17.76
C CYS A 486 9.30 5.75 16.82
N THR A 487 9.90 6.07 15.67
CA THR A 487 9.29 6.96 14.65
C THR A 487 8.04 6.37 14.01
N GLY A 488 7.90 5.05 14.02
CA GLY A 488 6.69 4.36 13.55
C GLY A 488 5.55 4.27 14.57
N LEU A 489 5.85 4.46 15.87
CA LEU A 489 4.87 4.32 16.94
C LEU A 489 4.16 5.62 17.29
N PHE A 490 4.90 6.69 17.46
CA PHE A 490 4.36 7.99 17.85
C PHE A 490 5.30 9.15 17.46
N PRO A 491 4.77 10.35 17.17
CA PRO A 491 5.58 11.55 17.00
C PRO A 491 6.05 12.09 18.36
N PRO A 492 7.17 12.83 18.39
CA PRO A 492 7.54 13.63 19.56
C PRO A 492 6.63 14.86 19.69
N SER A 493 6.72 15.58 20.82
CA SER A 493 6.03 16.86 20.98
C SER A 493 6.51 17.91 19.96
N ASN A 494 5.71 18.95 19.74
CA ASN A 494 6.04 20.06 18.83
C ASN A 494 7.33 20.79 19.24
N ILE A 495 7.71 20.74 20.52
CA ILE A 495 8.96 21.34 21.02
C ILE A 495 10.18 20.51 20.59
N LEU A 496 10.08 19.18 20.68
CA LEU A 496 11.19 18.28 20.34
C LEU A 496 11.26 17.97 18.83
N LEU A 497 10.14 18.02 18.13
CA LEU A 497 10.03 17.65 16.72
C LEU A 497 11.10 18.30 15.80
N PRO A 498 11.34 19.64 15.85
CA PRO A 498 12.36 20.27 15.01
C PRO A 498 13.77 19.72 15.27
N HIS A 499 14.06 19.36 16.51
CA HIS A 499 15.36 18.82 16.91
C HIS A 499 15.55 17.38 16.40
N VAL A 500 14.50 16.54 16.45
CA VAL A 500 14.52 15.20 15.87
C VAL A 500 14.72 15.27 14.36
N GLN A 501 14.00 16.16 13.67
CA GLN A 501 14.15 16.36 12.23
C GLN A 501 15.58 16.81 11.85
N ARG A 502 16.14 17.79 12.56
CA ARG A 502 17.52 18.25 12.34
C ARG A 502 18.54 17.14 12.63
N PHE A 503 18.30 16.33 13.67
CA PHE A 503 19.15 15.17 13.97
C PHE A 503 19.17 14.18 12.81
N LEU A 504 18.02 13.78 12.29
CA LEU A 504 17.89 12.85 11.17
C LEU A 504 18.51 13.43 9.88
N GLN A 505 18.24 14.70 9.58
CA GLN A 505 18.79 15.40 8.41
C GLN A 505 20.32 15.52 8.44
N SER A 506 20.93 15.66 9.62
CA SER A 506 22.37 15.78 9.76
C SER A 506 23.13 14.45 9.54
N ARG A 507 22.40 13.33 9.45
CA ARG A 507 22.95 11.98 9.27
C ARG A 507 22.54 11.35 7.95
N LYS A 508 22.46 12.16 6.89
CA LYS A 508 22.12 11.73 5.51
C LYS A 508 22.90 10.50 4.99
N PRO A 509 24.16 10.23 5.37
CA PRO A 509 24.83 9.00 4.93
C PRO A 509 24.23 7.70 5.51
N CYS A 510 23.38 7.78 6.56
CA CYS A 510 22.70 6.62 7.13
C CYS A 510 21.35 6.39 6.41
N PRO A 511 21.16 5.28 5.71
CA PRO A 511 19.89 4.98 5.01
C PRO A 511 18.67 5.01 5.94
N LEU A 512 18.80 4.50 7.17
CA LEU A 512 17.73 4.49 8.17
C LEU A 512 17.33 5.91 8.63
N ALA A 513 18.19 6.92 8.50
CA ALA A 513 17.83 8.29 8.86
C ALA A 513 16.73 8.85 7.95
N ILE A 514 16.80 8.57 6.65
CA ILE A 514 15.80 8.98 5.66
C ILE A 514 14.49 8.25 5.93
N ASP A 515 14.56 6.95 6.18
CA ASP A 515 13.40 6.11 6.46
C ASP A 515 12.71 6.53 7.77
N CYS A 516 13.47 6.78 8.84
CA CYS A 516 12.94 7.33 10.09
C CYS A 516 12.23 8.68 9.88
N LEU A 517 12.74 9.55 9.00
CA LEU A 517 12.12 10.83 8.69
C LEU A 517 10.76 10.66 8.00
N GLN A 518 10.67 9.74 7.03
CA GLN A 518 9.42 9.40 6.35
C GLN A 518 8.40 8.79 7.32
N ARG A 519 8.83 7.86 8.17
CA ARG A 519 8.00 7.23 9.20
C ARG A 519 7.45 8.26 10.19
N LEU A 520 8.31 9.19 10.62
CA LEU A 520 7.90 10.30 11.49
C LEU A 520 6.84 11.18 10.84
N GLN A 521 6.97 11.52 9.56
CA GLN A 521 5.95 12.28 8.82
C GLN A 521 4.61 11.53 8.73
N LYS A 522 4.64 10.21 8.56
CA LYS A 522 3.43 9.36 8.55
C LYS A 522 2.80 9.32 9.94
N ALA A 523 3.60 9.18 11.01
CA ALA A 523 3.10 9.21 12.39
C ALA A 523 2.46 10.56 12.77
N LEU A 524 3.00 11.67 12.29
CA LEU A 524 2.40 13.01 12.46
C LEU A 524 1.01 13.12 11.80
N ARG A 525 0.80 12.47 10.65
CA ARG A 525 -0.50 12.47 9.95
C ARG A 525 -1.50 11.49 10.57
N ASN A 526 -1.06 10.29 10.92
CA ASN A 526 -1.93 9.18 11.32
C ASN A 526 -2.14 9.10 12.85
N GLY A 527 -1.31 9.81 13.63
CA GLY A 527 -1.36 9.80 15.09
C GLY A 527 -0.54 8.69 15.74
N SER A 528 -0.62 8.62 17.06
CA SER A 528 0.12 7.64 17.89
C SER A 528 -0.57 6.28 17.89
N ARG A 529 0.23 5.22 17.90
CA ARG A 529 -0.21 3.85 18.14
C ARG A 529 -0.58 3.66 19.63
N LYS A 530 -1.29 2.57 19.93
CA LYS A 530 -1.76 2.22 21.28
C LYS A 530 -0.93 1.11 21.95
N TYR A 531 -0.26 0.29 21.14
CA TYR A 531 0.49 -0.88 21.60
C TYR A 531 1.96 -0.80 21.18
N PRO A 532 2.87 -1.43 21.94
CA PRO A 532 4.26 -1.61 21.53
C PRO A 532 4.38 -2.30 20.17
N PRO A 533 5.58 -2.29 19.54
CA PRO A 533 5.77 -2.92 18.25
C PRO A 533 5.37 -4.41 18.29
N HIS A 534 4.72 -4.88 17.24
CA HIS A 534 4.51 -6.31 17.05
C HIS A 534 5.84 -7.01 16.73
N LEU A 535 5.95 -8.31 17.04
CA LEU A 535 7.16 -9.09 16.78
C LEU A 535 7.65 -8.98 15.33
N VAL A 536 6.73 -8.99 14.37
CA VAL A 536 7.04 -8.84 12.93
C VAL A 536 7.75 -7.52 12.61
N GLU A 537 7.38 -6.41 13.27
CA GLU A 537 8.04 -5.12 13.09
C GLU A 537 9.47 -5.13 13.65
N VAL A 538 9.65 -5.77 14.81
CA VAL A 538 10.96 -5.89 15.47
C VAL A 538 11.89 -6.81 14.68
N GLU A 539 11.41 -7.96 14.25
CA GLU A 539 12.18 -8.90 13.43
C GLU A 539 12.58 -8.29 12.09
N ALA A 540 11.67 -7.56 11.42
CA ALA A 540 11.97 -6.89 10.15
C ALA A 540 13.20 -5.98 10.27
N ILE A 541 13.19 -5.04 11.22
CA ILE A 541 14.31 -4.11 11.35
C ILE A 541 15.60 -4.78 11.82
N GLN A 542 15.51 -5.86 12.63
CA GLN A 542 16.68 -6.65 13.02
C GLN A 542 17.34 -7.37 11.84
N HIS A 543 16.53 -7.78 10.86
CA HIS A 543 16.99 -8.33 9.59
C HIS A 543 17.35 -7.26 8.56
N LYS A 544 17.41 -5.97 8.99
CA LYS A 544 17.71 -4.81 8.15
C LYS A 544 16.70 -4.62 7.00
N THR A 545 15.48 -5.13 7.18
CA THR A 545 14.37 -4.97 6.24
C THR A 545 13.46 -3.84 6.72
N THR A 546 13.32 -2.79 5.93
CA THR A 546 12.46 -1.64 6.25
C THR A 546 11.05 -1.80 5.71
N GLN A 547 10.85 -2.72 4.78
CA GLN A 547 9.56 -3.07 4.19
C GLN A 547 9.02 -4.36 4.81
N ILE A 548 7.76 -4.36 5.19
CA ILE A 548 7.08 -5.51 5.79
C ILE A 548 5.93 -5.91 4.89
N PHE A 549 6.01 -7.09 4.31
CA PHE A 549 4.97 -7.61 3.44
C PHE A 549 4.07 -8.61 4.18
N HIS A 550 2.76 -8.49 3.94
CA HIS A 550 1.76 -9.43 4.39
C HIS A 550 1.06 -10.06 3.21
N LYS A 551 0.98 -11.38 3.25
CA LYS A 551 0.17 -12.15 2.33
C LYS A 551 -1.30 -11.98 2.69
N VAL A 552 -2.11 -11.52 1.74
CA VAL A 552 -3.55 -11.33 1.88
C VAL A 552 -4.28 -12.33 1.00
N TYR A 553 -5.18 -13.11 1.61
CA TYR A 553 -5.95 -14.15 0.94
C TYR A 553 -7.32 -13.61 0.51
N PHE A 554 -7.79 -14.05 -0.65
CA PHE A 554 -9.08 -13.68 -1.24
C PHE A 554 -10.03 -14.87 -1.35
N PRO A 555 -11.36 -14.63 -1.47
CA PRO A 555 -12.35 -15.71 -1.51
C PRO A 555 -12.28 -16.63 -2.74
N ASP A 556 -11.62 -16.23 -3.80
CA ASP A 556 -11.38 -17.03 -5.02
C ASP A 556 -10.16 -17.96 -4.92
N ASP A 557 -9.62 -18.13 -3.70
CA ASP A 557 -8.42 -18.91 -3.39
C ASP A 557 -7.11 -18.32 -3.93
N THR A 558 -7.13 -17.08 -4.41
CA THR A 558 -5.92 -16.33 -4.77
C THR A 558 -5.39 -15.55 -3.56
N ASP A 559 -4.12 -15.17 -3.62
CA ASP A 559 -3.47 -14.35 -2.61
C ASP A 559 -2.45 -13.40 -3.24
N GLU A 560 -2.20 -12.29 -2.57
CA GLU A 560 -1.17 -11.32 -2.95
C GLU A 560 -0.43 -10.78 -1.71
N ALA A 561 0.84 -10.39 -1.93
CA ALA A 561 1.62 -9.72 -0.90
C ALA A 561 1.44 -8.20 -0.98
N PHE A 562 1.22 -7.58 0.19
CA PHE A 562 1.05 -6.14 0.34
C PHE A 562 2.00 -5.61 1.40
N GLU A 563 2.60 -4.46 1.12
CA GLU A 563 3.39 -3.76 2.10
C GLU A 563 2.50 -3.15 3.19
N VAL A 564 2.88 -3.36 4.44
CA VAL A 564 2.18 -2.83 5.62
C VAL A 564 3.19 -2.14 6.52
N GLU A 565 2.99 -0.86 6.75
CA GLU A 565 3.86 -0.06 7.62
C GLU A 565 3.29 0.03 9.06
N SER A 566 4.15 0.42 10.00
CA SER A 566 3.76 0.62 11.40
C SER A 566 2.58 1.60 11.57
N SER A 567 2.48 2.60 10.68
CA SER A 567 1.43 3.63 10.68
C SER A 567 0.24 3.33 9.75
N THR A 568 0.18 2.13 9.16
CA THR A 568 -0.92 1.75 8.26
C THR A 568 -2.20 1.47 9.07
N LYS A 569 -3.27 2.20 8.78
CA LYS A 569 -4.61 1.92 9.29
C LYS A 569 -5.32 0.88 8.42
N ALA A 570 -6.24 0.13 9.03
CA ALA A 570 -7.00 -0.90 8.30
C ALA A 570 -7.72 -0.33 7.08
N LYS A 571 -8.28 0.87 7.17
CA LYS A 571 -8.92 1.57 6.05
C LYS A 571 -7.96 1.82 4.88
N ASP A 572 -6.77 2.32 5.17
CA ASP A 572 -5.76 2.60 4.14
C ASP A 572 -5.28 1.30 3.49
N PHE A 573 -5.12 0.25 4.28
CA PHE A 573 -4.77 -1.08 3.79
C PHE A 573 -5.86 -1.64 2.86
N CYS A 574 -7.15 -1.54 3.24
CA CYS A 574 -8.27 -1.90 2.37
C CYS A 574 -8.28 -1.12 1.06
N GLN A 575 -7.98 0.18 1.10
CA GLN A 575 -7.89 1.02 -0.10
C GLN A 575 -6.74 0.59 -1.01
N ASN A 576 -5.57 0.26 -0.46
CA ASN A 576 -4.43 -0.23 -1.22
C ASN A 576 -4.74 -1.57 -1.92
N ILE A 577 -5.40 -2.49 -1.20
CA ILE A 577 -5.82 -3.77 -1.78
C ILE A 577 -6.83 -3.52 -2.91
N ALA A 578 -7.86 -2.70 -2.66
CA ALA A 578 -8.88 -2.39 -3.66
C ALA A 578 -8.29 -1.75 -4.92
N ALA A 579 -7.34 -0.83 -4.76
CA ALA A 579 -6.62 -0.20 -5.86
C ALA A 579 -5.80 -1.22 -6.67
N ARG A 580 -5.06 -2.09 -6.00
CA ARG A 580 -4.24 -3.15 -6.64
C ARG A 580 -5.12 -4.13 -7.43
N LEU A 581 -6.27 -4.52 -6.87
CA LEU A 581 -7.23 -5.42 -7.50
C LEU A 581 -8.16 -4.72 -8.52
N LEU A 582 -7.97 -3.44 -8.76
CA LEU A 582 -8.77 -2.62 -9.68
C LEU A 582 -10.27 -2.62 -9.32
N LEU A 583 -10.59 -2.69 -8.04
CA LEU A 583 -11.96 -2.55 -7.58
C LEU A 583 -12.42 -1.10 -7.72
N LYS A 584 -13.67 -0.89 -8.10
CA LYS A 584 -14.23 0.46 -8.22
C LYS A 584 -14.36 1.19 -6.89
N SER A 585 -14.45 0.45 -5.79
CA SER A 585 -14.55 1.00 -4.44
C SER A 585 -14.12 -0.02 -3.39
N SER A 586 -13.47 0.44 -2.31
CA SER A 586 -13.20 -0.36 -1.11
C SER A 586 -14.38 -0.40 -0.13
N GLU A 587 -15.48 0.29 -0.43
CA GLU A 587 -16.64 0.39 0.46
C GLU A 587 -17.28 -0.98 0.73
N GLY A 588 -17.51 -1.27 2.00
CA GLY A 588 -18.09 -2.53 2.47
C GLY A 588 -17.10 -3.70 2.53
N PHE A 589 -15.87 -3.53 2.07
CA PHE A 589 -14.80 -4.51 2.29
C PHE A 589 -14.14 -4.30 3.64
N SER A 590 -13.62 -5.37 4.21
CA SER A 590 -12.86 -5.33 5.47
C SER A 590 -11.72 -6.33 5.45
N LEU A 591 -10.71 -6.04 6.26
CA LEU A 591 -9.67 -7.01 6.61
C LEU A 591 -10.18 -7.92 7.71
N PHE A 592 -9.80 -9.19 7.63
CA PHE A 592 -10.03 -10.19 8.66
C PHE A 592 -8.70 -10.84 9.02
N VAL A 593 -8.49 -11.05 10.31
CA VAL A 593 -7.33 -11.75 10.83
C VAL A 593 -7.78 -13.08 11.41
N LYS A 594 -7.26 -14.19 10.86
CA LYS A 594 -7.39 -15.53 11.44
C LYS A 594 -6.18 -15.79 12.32
N ILE A 595 -6.42 -16.05 13.60
CA ILE A 595 -5.40 -16.40 14.57
C ILE A 595 -5.96 -17.47 15.51
N ALA A 596 -5.25 -18.58 15.66
CA ALA A 596 -5.77 -19.78 16.32
C ALA A 596 -7.13 -20.22 15.71
N ASP A 597 -8.16 -20.35 16.54
CA ASP A 597 -9.53 -20.73 16.15
C ASP A 597 -10.46 -19.53 15.88
N LYS A 598 -9.92 -18.30 15.92
CA LYS A 598 -10.72 -17.08 15.79
C LYS A 598 -10.46 -16.38 14.46
N VAL A 599 -11.54 -15.86 13.88
CA VAL A 599 -11.51 -14.97 12.71
C VAL A 599 -12.21 -13.68 13.11
N LEU A 600 -11.47 -12.58 13.11
CA LEU A 600 -11.93 -11.27 13.58
C LEU A 600 -11.75 -10.22 12.49
N SER A 601 -12.72 -9.34 12.32
CA SER A 601 -12.56 -8.19 11.42
C SER A 601 -11.76 -7.08 12.08
N VAL A 602 -10.91 -6.42 11.31
CA VAL A 602 -10.09 -5.30 11.79
C VAL A 602 -10.92 -4.02 11.68
N PRO A 603 -11.12 -3.25 12.78
CA PRO A 603 -11.82 -1.97 12.72
C PRO A 603 -11.11 -0.97 11.79
N GLU A 604 -11.87 -0.24 10.98
CA GLU A 604 -11.33 0.63 9.91
C GLU A 604 -10.32 1.66 10.39
N ASN A 605 -10.53 2.22 11.59
CA ASN A 605 -9.71 3.30 12.15
C ASN A 605 -8.53 2.81 12.99
N ASP A 606 -8.44 1.51 13.25
CA ASP A 606 -7.34 0.94 14.02
C ASP A 606 -6.09 0.77 13.14
N PHE A 607 -4.93 0.94 13.75
CA PHE A 607 -3.68 0.54 13.14
C PHE A 607 -3.62 -0.99 13.02
N PHE A 608 -3.23 -1.48 11.86
CA PHE A 608 -3.17 -2.91 11.61
C PHE A 608 -2.31 -3.65 12.63
N PHE A 609 -1.10 -3.16 12.90
CA PHE A 609 -0.21 -3.79 13.87
C PHE A 609 -0.67 -3.67 15.33
N ASP A 610 -1.41 -2.61 15.69
CA ASP A 610 -2.05 -2.52 17.00
C ASP A 610 -3.09 -3.62 17.18
N PHE A 611 -3.91 -3.85 16.18
CA PHE A 611 -4.92 -4.90 16.20
C PHE A 611 -4.30 -6.29 16.34
N VAL A 612 -3.31 -6.61 15.50
CA VAL A 612 -2.60 -7.90 15.54
C VAL A 612 -1.87 -8.07 16.87
N ARG A 613 -1.24 -7.00 17.40
CA ARG A 613 -0.57 -7.03 18.70
C ARG A 613 -1.55 -7.31 19.84
N HIS A 614 -2.69 -6.64 19.83
CA HIS A 614 -3.74 -6.87 20.81
C HIS A 614 -4.22 -8.34 20.81
N LEU A 615 -4.47 -8.90 19.64
CA LEU A 615 -4.89 -10.30 19.50
C LEU A 615 -3.81 -11.27 20.00
N THR A 616 -2.56 -11.02 19.66
CA THR A 616 -1.41 -11.84 20.09
C THR A 616 -1.30 -11.84 21.62
N ASP A 617 -1.41 -10.67 22.25
CA ASP A 617 -1.34 -10.54 23.70
C ASP A 617 -2.55 -11.18 24.39
N TRP A 618 -3.75 -11.07 23.78
CA TRP A 618 -4.95 -11.73 24.28
C TRP A 618 -4.81 -13.27 24.27
N ILE A 619 -4.28 -13.85 23.20
CA ILE A 619 -4.06 -15.30 23.10
C ILE A 619 -3.01 -15.77 24.13
N LYS A 620 -1.91 -15.04 24.30
CA LYS A 620 -0.90 -15.35 25.31
C LYS A 620 -1.50 -15.41 26.72
N LYS A 621 -2.43 -14.49 27.04
CA LYS A 621 -3.13 -14.44 28.33
C LYS A 621 -4.17 -15.56 28.48
N ALA A 622 -4.94 -15.86 27.42
CA ALA A 622 -6.00 -16.86 27.43
C ALA A 622 -5.48 -18.31 27.45
N ARG A 623 -4.32 -18.54 26.86
CA ARG A 623 -3.66 -19.86 26.77
C ARG A 623 -2.24 -19.76 27.31
N PRO A 624 -2.06 -19.63 28.63
CA PRO A 624 -0.72 -19.67 29.21
C PRO A 624 -0.05 -21.01 28.92
N VAL A 625 1.26 -20.98 28.74
CA VAL A 625 2.08 -22.16 28.45
C VAL A 625 1.81 -23.26 29.48
N LYS A 626 1.12 -24.33 29.09
CA LYS A 626 0.98 -25.56 29.85
C LYS A 626 1.83 -26.61 29.14
N ASP A 627 2.61 -27.34 29.92
CA ASP A 627 3.41 -28.50 29.44
C ASP A 627 4.44 -28.21 28.34
N GLY A 628 5.00 -26.98 28.31
CA GLY A 628 6.04 -26.61 27.33
C GLY A 628 5.55 -26.33 25.90
N ILE A 629 4.25 -26.43 25.63
CA ILE A 629 3.66 -26.09 24.32
C ILE A 629 3.38 -24.60 24.28
N VAL A 630 4.16 -23.88 23.46
CA VAL A 630 3.92 -22.46 23.17
C VAL A 630 2.79 -22.37 22.13
N PRO A 631 1.69 -21.62 22.39
CA PRO A 631 0.65 -21.45 21.37
C PRO A 631 1.21 -20.77 20.14
N SER A 632 0.85 -21.28 18.96
CA SER A 632 1.21 -20.64 17.70
C SER A 632 0.58 -19.24 17.63
N LEU A 633 1.41 -18.23 17.41
CA LEU A 633 1.01 -16.84 17.26
C LEU A 633 0.99 -16.40 15.79
N THR A 634 1.15 -17.36 14.87
CA THR A 634 1.00 -17.12 13.43
C THR A 634 -0.44 -16.71 13.11
N TYR A 635 -0.58 -15.76 12.23
CA TYR A 635 -1.89 -15.27 11.78
C TYR A 635 -1.93 -15.19 10.25
N GLN A 636 -3.14 -15.21 9.72
CA GLN A 636 -3.42 -15.03 8.30
C GLN A 636 -4.32 -13.82 8.11
N VAL A 637 -4.10 -13.09 7.02
CA VAL A 637 -4.88 -11.89 6.68
C VAL A 637 -5.75 -12.20 5.48
N PHE A 638 -7.05 -11.90 5.59
CA PHE A 638 -8.02 -12.06 4.53
C PHE A 638 -8.68 -10.73 4.22
N PHE A 639 -9.03 -10.54 2.96
CA PHE A 639 -9.79 -9.39 2.52
C PHE A 639 -11.07 -9.85 1.85
N MET A 640 -12.23 -9.39 2.34
CA MET A 640 -13.53 -9.86 1.90
C MET A 640 -14.59 -8.77 1.99
N LYS A 641 -15.68 -8.95 1.26
CA LYS A 641 -16.88 -8.13 1.39
C LYS A 641 -17.58 -8.45 2.71
N LYS A 642 -17.69 -7.44 3.60
CA LYS A 642 -18.36 -7.53 4.90
C LYS A 642 -19.76 -6.93 4.85
N LEU A 643 -19.88 -5.70 4.31
CA LEU A 643 -21.15 -4.97 4.20
C LEU A 643 -21.59 -4.90 2.74
N TRP A 644 -22.82 -5.35 2.47
CA TRP A 644 -23.36 -5.50 1.10
C TRP A 644 -24.34 -4.39 0.72
N THR A 645 -24.35 -3.27 1.43
CA THR A 645 -25.33 -2.18 1.31
C THR A 645 -25.40 -1.61 -0.11
N THR A 646 -24.25 -1.35 -0.73
CA THR A 646 -24.12 -0.73 -2.06
C THR A 646 -23.86 -1.75 -3.18
N THR A 647 -23.89 -3.06 -2.86
CA THR A 647 -23.56 -4.12 -3.82
C THR A 647 -24.70 -4.32 -4.80
N VAL A 648 -24.39 -4.19 -6.09
CA VAL A 648 -25.27 -4.48 -7.25
C VAL A 648 -24.46 -5.25 -8.27
N PRO A 649 -24.86 -6.50 -8.64
CA PRO A 649 -24.16 -7.30 -9.65
C PRO A 649 -24.03 -6.60 -11.00
N GLY A 650 -22.82 -6.56 -11.54
CA GLY A 650 -22.46 -5.89 -12.79
C GLY A 650 -21.95 -4.45 -12.61
N LYS A 651 -22.07 -3.86 -11.40
CA LYS A 651 -21.55 -2.53 -11.13
C LYS A 651 -20.01 -2.53 -11.02
N ASP A 652 -19.45 -3.56 -10.41
CA ASP A 652 -18.01 -3.76 -10.26
C ASP A 652 -17.63 -5.19 -10.67
N PRO A 653 -17.21 -5.40 -11.94
CA PRO A 653 -16.93 -6.74 -12.46
C PRO A 653 -15.81 -7.47 -11.71
N MET A 654 -14.78 -6.75 -11.24
CA MET A 654 -13.68 -7.36 -10.48
C MET A 654 -14.17 -7.83 -9.10
N ALA A 655 -14.96 -7.00 -8.41
CA ALA A 655 -15.57 -7.39 -7.14
C ALA A 655 -16.52 -8.58 -7.30
N ASP A 656 -17.32 -8.62 -8.38
CA ASP A 656 -18.22 -9.73 -8.68
C ASP A 656 -17.47 -11.04 -8.91
N SER A 657 -16.35 -10.96 -9.66
CA SER A 657 -15.56 -12.14 -10.04
C SER A 657 -14.74 -12.73 -8.91
N ILE A 658 -14.13 -11.88 -8.07
CA ILE A 658 -13.19 -12.32 -7.03
C ILE A 658 -13.92 -12.58 -5.70
N PHE A 659 -14.89 -11.71 -5.35
CA PHE A 659 -15.48 -11.68 -4.01
C PHE A 659 -16.93 -12.15 -4.00
N HIS A 660 -17.81 -11.47 -4.71
CA HIS A 660 -19.24 -11.67 -4.57
C HIS A 660 -19.67 -13.08 -4.95
N TYR A 661 -19.19 -13.61 -6.06
CA TYR A 661 -19.49 -14.97 -6.49
C TYR A 661 -18.98 -16.01 -5.49
N TYR A 662 -17.73 -15.92 -5.10
CA TYR A 662 -17.11 -16.90 -4.19
C TYR A 662 -17.56 -16.78 -2.74
N GLN A 663 -18.13 -15.64 -2.33
CA GLN A 663 -18.74 -15.50 -1.01
C GLN A 663 -20.20 -15.94 -0.97
N GLU A 664 -20.94 -15.85 -2.08
CA GLU A 664 -22.35 -16.28 -2.17
C GLU A 664 -22.50 -17.76 -2.53
N LEU A 665 -21.62 -18.31 -3.35
CA LEU A 665 -21.69 -19.71 -3.79
C LEU A 665 -21.74 -20.71 -2.62
N PRO A 666 -20.89 -20.65 -1.59
CA PRO A 666 -20.96 -21.60 -0.47
C PRO A 666 -22.29 -21.51 0.32
N LYS A 667 -22.87 -20.32 0.47
CA LYS A 667 -24.14 -20.11 1.17
C LYS A 667 -25.31 -20.78 0.39
N TYR A 668 -25.28 -20.63 -0.94
CA TYR A 668 -26.23 -21.33 -1.81
C TYR A 668 -26.06 -22.84 -1.69
N LEU A 669 -24.84 -23.36 -1.79
CA LEU A 669 -24.58 -24.81 -1.75
C LEU A 669 -24.96 -25.45 -0.40
N ARG A 670 -24.85 -24.70 0.71
CA ARG A 670 -25.29 -25.12 2.05
C ARG A 670 -26.83 -25.11 2.21
N GLY A 671 -27.54 -24.57 1.22
CA GLY A 671 -28.99 -24.49 1.25
C GLY A 671 -29.56 -23.47 2.22
N TYR A 672 -28.83 -22.37 2.48
CA TYR A 672 -29.31 -21.29 3.35
C TYR A 672 -30.40 -20.41 2.70
N HIS A 673 -30.45 -20.39 1.39
CA HIS A 673 -31.41 -19.62 0.62
C HIS A 673 -32.63 -20.46 0.25
N LYS A 674 -33.82 -19.87 0.30
CA LYS A 674 -35.02 -20.47 -0.29
C LYS A 674 -34.98 -20.25 -1.79
N CYS A 675 -35.02 -21.34 -2.57
CA CYS A 675 -35.00 -21.29 -4.04
C CYS A 675 -35.93 -22.31 -4.65
N THR A 676 -36.42 -21.99 -5.84
CA THR A 676 -37.24 -22.87 -6.63
C THR A 676 -36.39 -23.91 -7.39
N ARG A 677 -36.99 -25.03 -7.76
CA ARG A 677 -36.31 -26.07 -8.55
C ARG A 677 -35.75 -25.53 -9.86
N GLU A 678 -36.47 -24.63 -10.52
CA GLU A 678 -36.00 -24.03 -11.77
C GLU A 678 -34.77 -23.14 -11.57
N GLU A 679 -34.75 -22.32 -10.53
CA GLU A 679 -33.59 -21.50 -10.16
C GLU A 679 -32.38 -22.38 -9.86
N VAL A 680 -32.57 -23.50 -9.13
CA VAL A 680 -31.47 -24.43 -8.82
C VAL A 680 -30.84 -25.02 -10.08
N LEU A 681 -31.67 -25.40 -11.07
CA LEU A 681 -31.19 -25.94 -12.35
C LEU A 681 -30.40 -24.88 -13.14
N GLN A 682 -30.91 -23.65 -13.18
CA GLN A 682 -30.20 -22.52 -13.83
C GLN A 682 -28.88 -22.22 -13.13
N LEU A 683 -28.90 -22.15 -11.80
CA LEU A 683 -27.69 -21.87 -11.01
C LEU A 683 -26.65 -22.98 -11.12
N GLY A 684 -27.07 -24.26 -11.07
CA GLY A 684 -26.18 -25.40 -11.28
C GLY A 684 -25.48 -25.38 -12.64
N ALA A 685 -26.21 -25.01 -13.71
CA ALA A 685 -25.64 -24.86 -15.03
C ALA A 685 -24.63 -23.68 -15.11
N LEU A 686 -24.92 -22.56 -14.46
CA LEU A 686 -24.05 -21.40 -14.40
C LEU A 686 -22.78 -21.67 -13.58
N ILE A 687 -22.91 -22.41 -12.46
CA ILE A 687 -21.77 -22.85 -11.66
C ILE A 687 -20.87 -23.78 -12.47
N TYR A 688 -21.47 -24.74 -13.20
CA TYR A 688 -20.72 -25.64 -14.08
C TYR A 688 -19.94 -24.83 -15.13
N ARG A 689 -20.58 -23.85 -15.77
CA ARG A 689 -19.95 -22.98 -16.78
C ARG A 689 -18.85 -22.09 -16.17
N ALA A 690 -19.08 -21.52 -14.99
CA ALA A 690 -18.06 -20.75 -14.28
C ALA A 690 -16.82 -21.59 -13.92
N LYS A 691 -16.99 -22.91 -13.73
CA LYS A 691 -15.90 -23.82 -13.38
C LYS A 691 -15.20 -24.42 -14.59
N PHE A 692 -15.95 -24.87 -15.59
CA PHE A 692 -15.47 -25.67 -16.72
C PHE A 692 -15.62 -25.00 -18.09
N GLU A 693 -16.16 -23.78 -18.15
CA GLU A 693 -16.43 -23.03 -19.39
C GLU A 693 -17.30 -23.84 -20.39
N GLU A 694 -16.85 -24.01 -21.63
CA GLU A 694 -17.49 -24.82 -22.67
C GLU A 694 -17.13 -26.29 -22.64
N ASP A 695 -16.26 -26.73 -21.72
CA ASP A 695 -15.80 -28.11 -21.65
C ASP A 695 -16.92 -29.04 -21.20
N LYS A 696 -17.38 -29.87 -22.15
CA LYS A 696 -18.43 -30.86 -21.97
C LYS A 696 -17.91 -32.24 -21.50
N SER A 697 -16.60 -32.41 -21.41
CA SER A 697 -15.98 -33.69 -21.03
C SER A 697 -16.34 -34.10 -19.60
N TYR A 698 -16.69 -33.15 -18.74
CA TYR A 698 -17.10 -33.40 -17.35
C TYR A 698 -18.59 -33.67 -17.19
N PHE A 699 -19.44 -33.64 -18.25
CA PHE A 699 -20.85 -33.95 -18.15
C PHE A 699 -21.12 -35.35 -17.55
N PRO A 700 -20.38 -36.41 -17.86
CA PRO A 700 -20.55 -37.71 -17.21
C PRO A 700 -20.29 -37.66 -15.70
N SER A 701 -19.46 -36.73 -15.23
CA SER A 701 -19.09 -36.57 -13.83
C SER A 701 -20.04 -35.72 -13.00
N ILE A 702 -21.02 -35.05 -13.63
CA ILE A 702 -22.03 -34.21 -12.93
C ILE A 702 -22.67 -34.93 -11.73
N PRO A 703 -23.06 -36.22 -11.81
CA PRO A 703 -23.61 -36.92 -10.65
C PRO A 703 -22.70 -36.96 -9.43
N LYS A 704 -21.37 -36.97 -9.64
CA LYS A 704 -20.36 -36.92 -8.58
C LYS A 704 -20.13 -35.48 -8.07
N LEU A 705 -20.34 -34.49 -8.93
CA LEU A 705 -20.14 -33.06 -8.66
C LEU A 705 -21.38 -32.36 -8.07
N LEU A 706 -22.48 -33.07 -7.81
CA LEU A 706 -23.73 -32.44 -7.34
C LEU A 706 -23.57 -31.59 -6.09
N ARG A 707 -22.69 -31.97 -5.16
CA ARG A 707 -22.38 -31.16 -3.97
C ARG A 707 -21.78 -29.79 -4.29
N GLU A 708 -21.20 -29.65 -5.46
CA GLU A 708 -20.60 -28.40 -5.95
C GLU A 708 -21.55 -27.58 -6.86
N LEU A 709 -22.69 -28.14 -7.25
CA LEU A 709 -23.61 -27.55 -8.22
C LEU A 709 -25.00 -27.28 -7.63
N VAL A 710 -25.40 -28.04 -6.62
CA VAL A 710 -26.80 -28.07 -6.09
C VAL A 710 -26.75 -27.97 -4.56
N PRO A 711 -27.68 -27.20 -3.94
CA PRO A 711 -27.82 -27.15 -2.48
C PRO A 711 -27.93 -28.53 -1.84
N GLN A 712 -27.23 -28.75 -0.72
CA GLN A 712 -27.12 -30.08 -0.08
C GLN A 712 -28.46 -30.71 0.27
N ASP A 713 -29.41 -29.92 0.74
CA ASP A 713 -30.77 -30.35 1.14
C ASP A 713 -31.62 -30.77 -0.06
N LEU A 714 -31.31 -30.32 -1.28
CA LEU A 714 -32.05 -30.59 -2.49
C LEU A 714 -31.51 -31.76 -3.32
N ILE A 715 -30.25 -32.17 -3.09
CA ILE A 715 -29.60 -33.22 -3.92
C ILE A 715 -30.42 -34.50 -3.98
N ARG A 716 -31.04 -34.91 -2.88
CA ARG A 716 -31.78 -36.17 -2.76
C ARG A 716 -33.18 -36.10 -3.32
N GLN A 717 -33.70 -34.96 -3.77
CA GLN A 717 -35.06 -34.78 -4.25
C GLN A 717 -35.32 -35.48 -5.58
N ILE A 718 -34.29 -35.59 -6.44
CA ILE A 718 -34.38 -36.32 -7.73
C ILE A 718 -33.10 -37.13 -7.94
N SER A 719 -33.17 -38.07 -8.90
CA SER A 719 -32.03 -38.92 -9.19
C SER A 719 -30.81 -38.13 -9.71
N PRO A 720 -29.56 -38.60 -9.47
CA PRO A 720 -28.36 -37.96 -9.99
C PRO A 720 -28.36 -37.80 -11.52
N ASP A 721 -28.96 -38.77 -12.27
CA ASP A 721 -29.04 -38.70 -13.71
C ASP A 721 -30.07 -37.68 -14.20
N ASP A 722 -31.16 -37.46 -13.44
CA ASP A 722 -32.11 -36.41 -13.70
C ASP A 722 -31.51 -35.01 -13.47
N TRP A 723 -30.75 -34.86 -12.39
CA TRP A 723 -29.98 -33.64 -12.17
C TRP A 723 -29.04 -33.37 -13.35
N LYS A 724 -28.30 -34.37 -13.79
CA LYS A 724 -27.37 -34.23 -14.92
C LYS A 724 -28.12 -33.81 -16.21
N ARG A 725 -29.18 -34.50 -16.57
CA ARG A 725 -29.98 -34.15 -17.79
C ARG A 725 -30.48 -32.72 -17.75
N SER A 726 -31.02 -32.32 -16.63
CA SER A 726 -31.60 -30.99 -16.44
C SER A 726 -30.56 -29.91 -16.44
N ILE A 727 -29.42 -30.09 -15.74
CA ILE A 727 -28.30 -29.13 -15.72
C ILE A 727 -27.71 -28.96 -17.12
N VAL A 728 -27.49 -30.04 -17.87
CA VAL A 728 -27.00 -29.99 -19.25
C VAL A 728 -27.96 -29.24 -20.17
N ALA A 729 -29.28 -29.44 -20.00
CA ALA A 729 -30.29 -28.70 -20.77
C ALA A 729 -30.20 -27.18 -20.55
N TYR A 730 -30.04 -26.76 -19.29
CA TYR A 730 -29.84 -25.33 -18.94
C TYR A 730 -28.46 -24.80 -19.33
N PHE A 731 -27.42 -25.63 -19.26
CA PHE A 731 -26.09 -25.27 -19.76
C PHE A 731 -26.14 -24.88 -21.24
N ASN A 732 -26.88 -25.63 -22.07
CA ASN A 732 -27.02 -25.32 -23.49
C ASN A 732 -27.79 -24.01 -23.72
N LYS A 733 -28.72 -23.63 -22.83
CA LYS A 733 -29.42 -22.33 -22.90
C LYS A 733 -28.49 -21.14 -22.62
N HIS A 734 -27.38 -21.38 -21.96
CA HIS A 734 -26.35 -20.35 -21.63
C HIS A 734 -25.13 -20.44 -22.53
N ALA A 735 -25.24 -21.05 -23.72
CA ALA A 735 -24.11 -21.19 -24.65
C ALA A 735 -23.44 -19.84 -24.99
N GLY A 736 -22.13 -19.85 -25.15
CA GLY A 736 -21.32 -18.67 -25.49
C GLY A 736 -21.00 -17.71 -24.34
N LYS A 737 -21.41 -18.01 -23.08
CA LYS A 737 -21.03 -17.21 -21.93
C LYS A 737 -19.61 -17.59 -21.43
N SER A 738 -18.78 -16.59 -21.20
CA SER A 738 -17.50 -16.76 -20.50
C SER A 738 -17.69 -17.12 -19.02
N LYS A 739 -16.60 -17.50 -18.33
CA LYS A 739 -16.62 -17.74 -16.88
C LYS A 739 -17.17 -16.54 -16.13
N GLU A 740 -16.69 -15.34 -16.47
CA GLU A 740 -17.07 -14.11 -15.78
C GLU A 740 -18.54 -13.76 -16.04
N GLU A 741 -19.02 -13.94 -17.25
CA GLU A 741 -20.43 -13.76 -17.58
C GLU A 741 -21.33 -14.78 -16.86
N ALA A 742 -20.84 -16.02 -16.67
CA ALA A 742 -21.56 -17.04 -15.91
C ALA A 742 -21.64 -16.68 -14.41
N LYS A 743 -20.54 -16.24 -13.82
CA LYS A 743 -20.53 -15.74 -12.43
C LYS A 743 -21.48 -14.55 -12.26
N LEU A 744 -21.43 -13.59 -13.18
CA LEU A 744 -22.33 -12.44 -13.15
C LEU A 744 -23.79 -12.83 -13.30
N ALA A 745 -24.10 -13.79 -14.19
CA ALA A 745 -25.46 -14.29 -14.37
C ALA A 745 -25.97 -15.01 -13.09
N PHE A 746 -25.12 -15.80 -12.44
CA PHE A 746 -25.39 -16.40 -11.14
C PHE A 746 -25.76 -15.32 -10.12
N LEU A 747 -24.90 -14.31 -9.95
CA LEU A 747 -25.13 -13.22 -9.00
C LEU A 747 -26.44 -12.46 -9.30
N LYS A 748 -26.74 -12.18 -10.57
CA LYS A 748 -27.99 -11.50 -10.97
C LYS A 748 -29.26 -12.31 -10.64
N LEU A 749 -29.18 -13.64 -10.69
CA LEU A 749 -30.31 -14.51 -10.29
C LEU A 749 -30.53 -14.43 -8.78
N ILE A 750 -29.51 -14.64 -7.98
CA ILE A 750 -29.61 -14.68 -6.51
C ILE A 750 -29.79 -13.28 -5.88
N PHE A 751 -29.42 -12.21 -6.59
CA PHE A 751 -29.61 -10.82 -6.13
C PHE A 751 -31.06 -10.46 -5.85
N LYS A 752 -32.01 -11.18 -6.48
CA LYS A 752 -33.45 -11.01 -6.28
C LYS A 752 -33.93 -11.55 -4.93
N TRP A 753 -33.15 -12.41 -4.30
CA TRP A 753 -33.53 -13.04 -3.03
C TRP A 753 -33.36 -12.06 -1.86
N PRO A 754 -34.30 -12.02 -0.90
CA PRO A 754 -34.22 -11.13 0.25
C PRO A 754 -33.05 -11.47 1.16
N THR A 755 -32.51 -12.68 1.05
CA THR A 755 -31.35 -13.16 1.82
C THR A 755 -30.01 -12.98 1.10
N PHE A 756 -29.98 -12.34 -0.09
CA PHE A 756 -28.73 -12.03 -0.79
C PHE A 756 -27.81 -11.15 0.05
N GLY A 757 -26.51 -11.49 0.07
CA GLY A 757 -25.50 -10.75 0.85
C GLY A 757 -25.61 -10.91 2.36
N SER A 758 -26.40 -11.88 2.85
CA SER A 758 -26.52 -12.18 4.27
C SER A 758 -25.32 -12.95 4.80
N ALA A 759 -24.96 -12.69 6.05
CA ALA A 759 -24.22 -13.64 6.87
C ALA A 759 -25.26 -14.49 7.63
N PHE A 760 -25.05 -15.80 7.61
CA PHE A 760 -25.97 -16.76 8.24
C PHE A 760 -25.36 -17.37 9.49
N PHE A 761 -26.18 -17.50 10.54
CA PHE A 761 -25.79 -18.07 11.83
C PHE A 761 -26.87 -19.05 12.28
N GLU A 762 -26.50 -20.32 12.44
CA GLU A 762 -27.39 -21.28 13.10
C GLU A 762 -27.24 -21.11 14.60
N VAL A 763 -28.35 -20.93 15.30
CA VAL A 763 -28.39 -20.65 16.72
C VAL A 763 -29.53 -21.44 17.38
N LYS A 764 -29.35 -21.74 18.69
CA LYS A 764 -30.40 -22.29 19.52
C LYS A 764 -31.02 -21.15 20.34
N GLN A 765 -32.30 -20.89 20.16
CA GLN A 765 -33.00 -19.86 20.91
C GLN A 765 -33.88 -20.49 22.01
N THR A 766 -34.10 -19.75 23.12
CA THR A 766 -34.80 -20.22 24.30
C THR A 766 -35.94 -19.29 24.79
N THR A 767 -36.11 -18.15 24.11
CA THR A 767 -36.96 -17.06 24.63
C THR A 767 -38.29 -16.88 23.92
N GLU A 768 -38.40 -17.30 22.66
CA GLU A 768 -39.60 -17.09 21.80
C GLU A 768 -40.28 -18.43 21.54
N PRO A 769 -41.36 -18.78 22.28
CA PRO A 769 -42.00 -20.09 22.16
C PRO A 769 -42.70 -20.32 20.83
N ASN A 770 -43.00 -19.26 20.09
CA ASN A 770 -43.65 -19.34 18.78
C ASN A 770 -42.70 -19.66 17.62
N PHE A 771 -41.40 -19.66 17.88
CA PHE A 771 -40.37 -19.95 16.87
C PHE A 771 -39.72 -21.32 17.14
N PRO A 772 -39.17 -21.97 16.12
CA PRO A 772 -38.38 -23.18 16.28
C PRO A 772 -37.21 -22.96 17.28
N GLU A 773 -36.86 -24.00 18.04
CA GLU A 773 -35.72 -23.96 18.96
C GLU A 773 -34.42 -23.65 18.24
N ILE A 774 -34.24 -24.24 17.03
CA ILE A 774 -33.10 -23.93 16.16
C ILE A 774 -33.59 -22.92 15.12
N LEU A 775 -32.87 -21.81 15.03
CA LEU A 775 -33.09 -20.75 14.05
C LEU A 775 -31.87 -20.55 13.18
N LEU A 776 -32.08 -20.21 11.92
CA LEU A 776 -31.07 -19.63 11.06
C LEU A 776 -31.26 -18.12 11.05
N ILE A 777 -30.30 -17.40 11.62
CA ILE A 777 -30.31 -15.93 11.66
C ILE A 777 -29.51 -15.41 10.46
N ALA A 778 -30.16 -14.57 9.64
CA ALA A 778 -29.54 -13.88 8.52
C ALA A 778 -29.40 -12.38 8.83
N ILE A 779 -28.18 -11.87 8.75
CA ILE A 779 -27.87 -10.44 8.93
C ILE A 779 -27.41 -9.86 7.60
N ASN A 780 -28.13 -8.86 7.11
CA ASN A 780 -27.86 -8.20 5.85
C ASN A 780 -28.21 -6.70 5.89
N LYS A 781 -28.19 -6.05 4.74
CA LYS A 781 -28.51 -4.61 4.61
C LYS A 781 -29.93 -4.22 5.07
N TYR A 782 -30.86 -5.16 5.14
CA TYR A 782 -32.25 -4.92 5.56
C TYR A 782 -32.44 -5.07 7.09
N GLY A 783 -31.50 -5.73 7.78
CA GLY A 783 -31.58 -5.98 9.21
C GLY A 783 -31.30 -7.43 9.57
N VAL A 784 -31.96 -7.91 10.60
CA VAL A 784 -31.85 -9.27 11.16
C VAL A 784 -33.09 -10.05 10.82
N SER A 785 -32.97 -11.11 10.04
CA SER A 785 -34.07 -12.01 9.67
C SER A 785 -33.95 -13.34 10.44
N LEU A 786 -35.03 -13.79 11.03
CA LEU A 786 -35.16 -15.10 11.65
C LEU A 786 -35.78 -16.05 10.62
N ILE A 787 -35.12 -17.17 10.35
CA ILE A 787 -35.47 -18.11 9.30
C ILE A 787 -35.64 -19.49 9.89
N ASP A 788 -36.70 -20.20 9.52
CA ASP A 788 -36.86 -21.62 9.80
C ASP A 788 -35.83 -22.43 9.01
N PRO A 789 -34.93 -23.16 9.67
CA PRO A 789 -33.84 -23.87 8.96
C PRO A 789 -34.34 -25.03 8.10
N ARG A 790 -35.58 -25.55 8.30
CA ARG A 790 -36.18 -26.66 7.52
C ARG A 790 -36.86 -26.14 6.26
N THR A 791 -37.75 -25.15 6.40
CA THR A 791 -38.56 -24.64 5.30
C THR A 791 -37.88 -23.50 4.52
N LYS A 792 -36.85 -22.89 5.13
CA LYS A 792 -36.13 -21.69 4.65
C LYS A 792 -37.07 -20.47 4.55
N ASP A 793 -38.21 -20.50 5.26
CA ASP A 793 -39.12 -19.36 5.32
C ASP A 793 -38.62 -18.32 6.29
N ILE A 794 -38.68 -17.06 5.88
CA ILE A 794 -38.40 -15.92 6.74
C ILE A 794 -39.60 -15.77 7.69
N LEU A 795 -39.39 -16.07 8.96
CA LEU A 795 -40.40 -15.95 10.02
C LEU A 795 -40.66 -14.46 10.35
N THR A 796 -39.61 -13.69 10.45
CA THR A 796 -39.71 -12.24 10.68
C THR A 796 -38.38 -11.56 10.28
N THR A 797 -38.46 -10.26 9.95
CA THR A 797 -37.28 -9.41 9.70
C THR A 797 -37.35 -8.17 10.58
N HIS A 798 -36.31 -7.94 11.33
CA HIS A 798 -36.15 -6.78 12.21
C HIS A 798 -35.19 -5.78 11.57
N PRO A 799 -35.69 -4.64 11.04
CA PRO A 799 -34.81 -3.60 10.53
C PRO A 799 -33.97 -2.99 11.66
N PHE A 800 -32.77 -2.53 11.33
CA PHE A 800 -31.83 -1.98 12.34
C PHE A 800 -32.42 -0.85 13.18
N THR A 801 -33.38 -0.08 12.64
CA THR A 801 -34.11 0.98 13.34
C THR A 801 -35.00 0.46 14.48
N LYS A 802 -35.35 -0.83 14.50
CA LYS A 802 -36.13 -1.48 15.56
C LYS A 802 -35.24 -2.19 16.61
N ILE A 803 -33.96 -2.29 16.37
CA ILE A 803 -33.00 -2.93 17.30
C ILE A 803 -32.49 -1.87 18.24
N SER A 804 -32.80 -2.03 19.54
CA SER A 804 -32.46 -1.08 20.59
C SER A 804 -31.19 -1.44 21.36
N ASN A 805 -30.89 -2.73 21.46
CA ASN A 805 -29.69 -3.23 22.15
C ASN A 805 -29.31 -4.61 21.67
N TRP A 806 -28.02 -4.94 21.74
CA TRP A 806 -27.47 -6.29 21.54
C TRP A 806 -26.20 -6.47 22.38
N SER A 807 -25.86 -7.71 22.69
CA SER A 807 -24.62 -8.07 23.36
C SER A 807 -24.22 -9.50 23.02
N SER A 808 -22.95 -9.79 23.11
CA SER A 808 -22.40 -11.12 22.89
C SER A 808 -21.51 -11.58 24.04
N GLY A 809 -21.44 -12.89 24.22
CA GLY A 809 -20.50 -13.55 25.10
C GLY A 809 -19.86 -14.74 24.41
N ASN A 810 -19.11 -15.56 25.13
CA ASN A 810 -18.42 -16.71 24.55
C ASN A 810 -19.37 -17.78 24.02
N THR A 811 -20.59 -17.89 24.61
CA THR A 811 -21.57 -18.94 24.30
C THR A 811 -22.96 -18.41 23.96
N TYR A 812 -23.14 -17.08 23.92
CA TYR A 812 -24.45 -16.50 23.66
C TYR A 812 -24.38 -15.25 22.82
N PHE A 813 -25.52 -14.95 22.19
CA PHE A 813 -25.85 -13.67 21.59
C PHE A 813 -27.25 -13.24 22.04
N HIS A 814 -27.38 -11.97 22.42
CA HIS A 814 -28.63 -11.38 22.88
C HIS A 814 -28.98 -10.16 22.03
N ILE A 815 -30.24 -10.05 21.64
CA ILE A 815 -30.77 -8.90 20.89
C ILE A 815 -32.09 -8.43 21.49
N THR A 816 -32.28 -7.11 21.63
CA THR A 816 -33.52 -6.48 22.09
C THR A 816 -34.17 -5.72 20.95
N ILE A 817 -35.44 -6.05 20.66
CA ILE A 817 -36.19 -5.51 19.53
C ILE A 817 -37.30 -4.63 20.08
N GLY A 818 -37.41 -3.39 19.61
CA GLY A 818 -38.39 -2.41 20.08
C GLY A 818 -37.83 -1.52 21.20
N ASN A 819 -38.64 -1.23 22.21
CA ASN A 819 -38.24 -0.38 23.33
C ASN A 819 -37.22 -1.08 24.23
N LEU A 820 -36.19 -0.35 24.69
CA LEU A 820 -35.10 -0.89 25.51
C LEU A 820 -35.58 -1.59 26.78
N VAL A 821 -36.67 -1.09 27.39
CA VAL A 821 -37.22 -1.60 28.67
C VAL A 821 -38.31 -2.66 28.45
N ARG A 822 -39.21 -2.45 27.47
CA ARG A 822 -40.39 -3.29 27.19
C ARG A 822 -40.29 -4.07 25.90
N GLY A 823 -39.18 -4.01 25.19
CA GLY A 823 -38.98 -4.71 23.91
C GLY A 823 -38.86 -6.22 24.07
N SER A 824 -39.11 -6.94 23.01
CA SER A 824 -38.90 -8.40 22.94
C SER A 824 -37.39 -8.69 22.97
N LYS A 825 -37.01 -9.67 23.77
CA LYS A 825 -35.63 -10.10 23.96
C LYS A 825 -35.42 -11.48 23.39
N LEU A 826 -34.57 -11.62 22.40
CA LEU A 826 -34.17 -12.91 21.86
C LEU A 826 -32.78 -13.27 22.40
N LEU A 827 -32.69 -14.38 23.12
CA LEU A 827 -31.44 -14.96 23.59
C LEU A 827 -31.11 -16.20 22.76
N CYS A 828 -29.91 -16.24 22.21
CA CYS A 828 -29.39 -17.30 21.38
C CYS A 828 -28.15 -17.94 21.98
N GLU A 829 -28.11 -19.24 22.07
CA GLU A 829 -26.92 -20.02 22.36
C GLU A 829 -26.10 -20.15 21.06
N THR A 830 -24.89 -19.64 21.05
CA THR A 830 -23.96 -19.69 19.92
C THR A 830 -22.54 -19.32 20.33
N SER A 831 -21.55 -19.96 19.76
CA SER A 831 -20.13 -19.57 19.87
C SER A 831 -19.73 -18.42 18.92
N LEU A 832 -20.62 -18.08 17.98
CA LEU A 832 -20.38 -17.04 16.95
C LEU A 832 -21.00 -15.68 17.32
N GLY A 833 -21.43 -15.49 18.57
CA GLY A 833 -22.05 -14.26 19.03
C GLY A 833 -21.20 -13.01 18.74
N TYR A 834 -19.88 -13.10 18.89
CA TYR A 834 -18.94 -12.02 18.61
C TYR A 834 -18.94 -11.58 17.13
N LYS A 835 -19.17 -12.51 16.18
CA LYS A 835 -19.29 -12.20 14.74
C LYS A 835 -20.60 -11.48 14.44
N MET A 836 -21.68 -11.91 15.11
CA MET A 836 -23.00 -11.27 14.97
C MET A 836 -22.98 -9.84 15.51
N ASP A 837 -22.38 -9.64 16.66
CA ASP A 837 -22.16 -8.34 17.29
C ASP A 837 -21.36 -7.38 16.41
N ASP A 838 -20.20 -7.82 15.92
CA ASP A 838 -19.36 -7.05 15.02
C ASP A 838 -20.10 -6.64 13.74
N LEU A 839 -20.86 -7.54 13.16
CA LEU A 839 -21.60 -7.27 11.92
C LEU A 839 -22.75 -6.28 12.13
N LEU A 840 -23.53 -6.45 13.22
CA LEU A 840 -24.60 -5.51 13.60
C LEU A 840 -24.04 -4.12 13.86
N THR A 841 -22.98 -4.03 14.66
CA THR A 841 -22.28 -2.76 14.97
C THR A 841 -21.84 -2.07 13.68
N SER A 842 -21.28 -2.81 12.73
CA SER A 842 -20.80 -2.28 11.46
C SER A 842 -21.93 -1.75 10.56
N TYR A 843 -23.03 -2.50 10.41
CA TYR A 843 -24.19 -2.05 9.61
C TYR A 843 -24.87 -0.83 10.24
N ILE A 844 -25.05 -0.83 11.55
CA ILE A 844 -25.69 0.29 12.26
C ILE A 844 -24.80 1.55 12.19
N SER A 845 -23.49 1.41 12.37
CA SER A 845 -22.54 2.52 12.22
C SER A 845 -22.55 3.12 10.81
N GLN A 846 -22.58 2.28 9.78
CA GLN A 846 -22.71 2.73 8.39
C GLN A 846 -24.04 3.50 8.16
N MET A 847 -25.14 2.98 8.67
CA MET A 847 -26.44 3.63 8.57
C MET A 847 -26.46 5.00 9.27
N LEU A 848 -25.93 5.09 10.49
CA LEU A 848 -25.85 6.35 11.25
C LEU A 848 -24.98 7.40 10.53
N THR A 849 -23.85 6.97 9.95
CA THR A 849 -22.96 7.83 9.16
C THR A 849 -23.68 8.35 7.89
N ALA A 850 -24.45 7.50 7.20
CA ALA A 850 -25.23 7.92 6.04
C ALA A 850 -26.32 8.94 6.41
N MET A 851 -27.01 8.73 7.55
CA MET A 851 -28.04 9.64 8.05
C MET A 851 -27.47 11.00 8.47
N SER A 852 -26.28 11.03 9.09
CA SER A 852 -25.61 12.30 9.47
C SER A 852 -25.20 13.11 8.24
N LYS A 853 -24.67 12.48 7.19
CA LYS A 853 -24.34 13.14 5.92
C LYS A 853 -25.59 13.74 5.23
N GLN A 854 -26.72 13.04 5.27
CA GLN A 854 -27.98 13.57 4.70
C GLN A 854 -28.53 14.77 5.49
N ARG A 855 -28.35 14.80 6.82
CA ARG A 855 -28.77 15.96 7.65
C ARG A 855 -27.88 17.18 7.40
N GLY A 856 -26.56 17.00 7.27
CA GLY A 856 -25.61 18.07 6.94
C GLY A 856 -25.88 18.70 5.56
N SER A 857 -26.34 17.94 4.57
CA SER A 857 -26.71 18.46 3.24
C SER A 857 -28.09 19.15 3.20
N ARG A 858 -28.95 18.98 4.21
CA ARG A 858 -30.25 19.67 4.34
C ARG A 858 -30.20 20.97 5.16
N SER A 859 -29.16 21.15 5.98
CA SER A 859 -28.97 22.41 6.74
C SER A 859 -28.17 23.46 5.97
N GLY A 860 -27.70 23.15 4.75
CA GLY A 860 -26.99 24.04 3.84
C GLY A 860 -27.80 24.45 2.58
N LYS A 861 -29.14 24.34 2.63
CA LYS A 861 -30.05 24.89 1.61
C LYS A 861 -30.97 25.92 2.23
#